data_2b66742c024d4c38be4e85a5320792c9
#
_entry.id   2b66742c024d4c38be4e85a5320792c9
#
_cell.length_a   1.000
_cell.length_b   1.000
_cell.length_c   1.000
_cell.angle_alpha   90.00
_cell.angle_beta   90.00
_cell.angle_gamma   90.00
#
_symmetry.space_group_name_H-M   'P 1'
#
loop_
_entity.id
_entity.type
_entity.pdbx_description
1 polymer ?
#
loop_
_entity_poly.entity_id
_entity_poly.type
_entity_poly.pdbx_seq_one_letter_code
_entity_poly.pdbx_strand_id
1 'polypeptide(L)'
;MSTRIRKAETVRARSGGRRASAFLARRSVTAHRRAWAAVFAATAATAALIGAFALVLGSLLLAQPPVERYAGADAVVAADQKVSYTAKPWGSEPRTTTAYLSERARLDRAVVAKAAAADGVAKAVADDSVPLTLGGGAGAVGRSWPSAVLTPYELTSGRAPRSADEVVVDRALAPAGAEVGSTVKLQAEGAARPYTVSGVAEAGNRGEGAPAVFFTEARLTALAGHPGTVDAVGIVARDGVSSDALRDSLGDALPDRTDTGRGIRVLTGSARGEAEHLDALGGRGDLLALLGSIAGTVLMVALLVLSTTVSQAVHQRSGELALLRAVGATPRQLRSAVGREVSRVAGAAVVLGGAGGVPLGLLMRSLLTTDPLPLPAPLWLPLAAAVAAAVFVAGAARPVSLLAARSITGMRPAAALSAARAPEPGEPGRLRTGAGMLLAVGGVGSAVAAMAQGGQAAAVAASGAATSLVIAVALLGPWIARAATRVLGAPLRRAGGVSGFLAAKSAAAHNRRLGAAITPIVLVVAFVCVQLTAGATLERAADRQAEAALRADLVVTAPAGLPADAAAAVRRAPGVAAATGVLRSSVLLAHREMGDPKLDRYPVLGVTAGELSGTVAPGVASGDLAALTGSSTVAVGRDRADELGVGIGDRVRLRLGDGTETGLRVVAVYERALGLGEFMLPREALTGHVSAERDARILVRSEAGSAAASVRRAVAPYAGAQVRAATADDVRIAPSSSEKDDALIVIGVGVIGGFALLAVVSTLTLITVGRRREFSLLRLVGAGRRQVTRMLFLETGLVAVAGLTIGTAVAAVPLTAFAVAAAGTVPYLEPVRYGVLAGAVLMAAMAGVVIPGASGGRVRRR
;
A
#
# COMPACT_ATOMS: atom_id res chain seq x y z
N MET A 1 11.04 -54.70 -39.12
CA MET A 1 10.19 -55.31 -38.08
C MET A 1 10.75 -55.09 -36.65
N SER A 2 12.08 -55.10 -36.47
CA SER A 2 12.74 -54.90 -35.15
C SER A 2 12.56 -53.55 -34.49
N THR A 3 12.47 -52.47 -35.24
CA THR A 3 12.29 -51.07 -34.69
C THR A 3 10.89 -50.81 -34.13
N ARG A 4 9.85 -51.42 -34.71
CA ARG A 4 8.46 -51.33 -34.20
C ARG A 4 8.24 -52.09 -32.92
N ILE A 5 8.90 -53.26 -32.75
CA ILE A 5 8.81 -54.07 -31.52
C ILE A 5 9.52 -53.35 -30.38
N ARG A 6 10.72 -52.79 -30.59
CA ARG A 6 11.42 -51.97 -29.57
C ARG A 6 10.65 -50.76 -29.19
N LYS A 7 9.96 -50.09 -30.10
CA LYS A 7 9.10 -48.93 -29.82
C LYS A 7 7.86 -49.31 -28.99
N ALA A 8 7.25 -50.48 -29.26
CA ALA A 8 6.11 -50.97 -28.51
C ALA A 8 6.50 -51.46 -27.12
N GLU A 9 7.66 -52.11 -26.95
CA GLU A 9 8.20 -52.51 -25.61
C GLU A 9 8.57 -51.31 -24.76
N THR A 10 9.16 -50.25 -25.36
CA THR A 10 9.49 -49.01 -24.64
C THR A 10 8.21 -48.21 -24.23
N VAL A 11 7.15 -48.28 -25.02
CA VAL A 11 5.85 -47.68 -24.69
C VAL A 11 5.14 -48.45 -23.57
N ARG A 12 5.16 -49.81 -23.61
CA ARG A 12 4.59 -50.65 -22.55
C ARG A 12 5.36 -50.53 -21.25
N ALA A 13 6.68 -50.47 -21.28
CA ALA A 13 7.51 -50.24 -20.09
C ALA A 13 7.29 -48.85 -19.48
N ARG A 14 7.08 -47.83 -20.31
CA ARG A 14 6.72 -46.48 -19.87
C ARG A 14 5.30 -46.42 -19.28
N SER A 15 4.34 -47.14 -19.81
CA SER A 15 2.97 -47.18 -19.28
C SER A 15 2.87 -47.97 -17.97
N GLY A 16 3.58 -49.06 -17.83
CA GLY A 16 3.70 -49.87 -16.58
C GLY A 16 4.36 -49.04 -15.46
N GLY A 17 5.44 -48.36 -15.75
CA GLY A 17 6.10 -47.47 -14.79
C GLY A 17 5.24 -46.28 -14.34
N ARG A 18 4.36 -45.75 -15.21
CA ARG A 18 3.41 -44.69 -14.86
C ARG A 18 2.28 -45.19 -13.95
N ARG A 19 1.75 -46.42 -14.18
CA ARG A 19 0.70 -47.03 -13.31
C ARG A 19 1.26 -47.40 -11.95
N ALA A 20 2.44 -48.01 -11.85
CA ALA A 20 3.09 -48.36 -10.61
C ALA A 20 3.39 -47.12 -9.73
N SER A 21 3.93 -46.04 -10.34
CA SER A 21 4.19 -44.80 -9.60
C SER A 21 2.90 -44.07 -9.20
N ALA A 22 1.82 -44.20 -9.95
CA ALA A 22 0.50 -43.67 -9.57
C ALA A 22 -0.12 -44.44 -8.40
N PHE A 23 0.02 -45.76 -8.36
CA PHE A 23 -0.43 -46.62 -7.27
C PHE A 23 0.36 -46.33 -5.97
N LEU A 24 1.70 -46.31 -6.07
CA LEU A 24 2.55 -45.96 -4.94
C LEU A 24 2.22 -44.59 -4.35
N ALA A 25 2.00 -43.57 -5.20
CA ALA A 25 1.62 -42.23 -4.75
C ALA A 25 0.27 -42.19 -4.02
N ARG A 26 -0.73 -42.98 -4.44
CA ARG A 26 -2.03 -43.07 -3.76
C ARG A 26 -1.90 -43.70 -2.36
N ARG A 27 -1.19 -44.83 -2.26
CA ARG A 27 -1.02 -45.56 -1.01
C ARG A 27 -0.14 -44.78 -0.04
N SER A 28 0.84 -44.06 -0.53
CA SER A 28 1.72 -43.20 0.25
C SER A 28 1.00 -42.02 0.91
N VAL A 29 0.13 -41.30 0.17
CA VAL A 29 -0.67 -40.19 0.71
C VAL A 29 -1.58 -40.71 1.84
N THR A 30 -2.19 -41.90 1.69
CA THR A 30 -3.05 -42.48 2.75
C THR A 30 -2.25 -42.95 3.97
N ALA A 31 -1.04 -43.45 3.79
CA ALA A 31 -0.17 -43.91 4.88
C ALA A 31 0.39 -42.73 5.71
N HIS A 32 0.65 -41.58 5.07
CA HIS A 32 1.27 -40.41 5.69
C HIS A 32 0.32 -39.20 5.75
N ARG A 33 -0.98 -39.42 6.00
CA ARG A 33 -2.02 -38.40 6.01
C ARG A 33 -1.65 -37.14 6.80
N ARG A 34 -0.95 -37.29 7.94
CA ARG A 34 -0.60 -36.14 8.80
C ARG A 34 0.51 -35.24 8.22
N ALA A 35 1.51 -35.81 7.58
CA ALA A 35 2.57 -35.05 6.91
C ALA A 35 2.01 -34.32 5.69
N TRP A 36 1.16 -35.00 4.90
CA TRP A 36 0.51 -34.42 3.75
C TRP A 36 -0.57 -33.40 4.12
N ALA A 37 -1.22 -33.52 5.30
CA ALA A 37 -2.15 -32.52 5.79
C ALA A 37 -1.47 -31.16 6.05
N ALA A 38 -0.24 -31.13 6.55
CA ALA A 38 0.49 -29.89 6.73
C ALA A 38 0.90 -29.25 5.39
N VAL A 39 1.34 -30.07 4.41
CA VAL A 39 1.63 -29.59 3.05
C VAL A 39 0.35 -29.08 2.38
N PHE A 40 -0.76 -29.80 2.58
CA PHE A 40 -2.06 -29.40 2.08
C PHE A 40 -2.50 -28.06 2.67
N ALA A 41 -2.43 -27.89 3.98
CA ALA A 41 -2.83 -26.67 4.67
C ALA A 41 -1.95 -25.46 4.21
N ALA A 42 -0.64 -25.62 4.15
CA ALA A 42 0.27 -24.60 3.69
C ALA A 42 -0.01 -24.21 2.22
N THR A 43 -0.21 -25.21 1.34
CA THR A 43 -0.49 -24.99 -0.08
C THR A 43 -1.87 -24.34 -0.29
N ALA A 44 -2.89 -24.76 0.48
CA ALA A 44 -4.23 -24.19 0.40
C ALA A 44 -4.24 -22.74 0.90
N ALA A 45 -3.55 -22.44 2.00
CA ALA A 45 -3.41 -21.08 2.50
C ALA A 45 -2.63 -20.19 1.51
N THR A 46 -1.56 -20.71 0.89
CA THR A 46 -0.84 -20.02 -0.21
C THR A 46 -1.78 -19.69 -1.37
N ALA A 47 -2.58 -20.65 -1.81
CA ALA A 47 -3.52 -20.45 -2.92
C ALA A 47 -4.64 -19.45 -2.56
N ALA A 48 -5.17 -19.52 -1.34
CA ALA A 48 -6.17 -18.58 -0.84
C ALA A 48 -5.63 -17.15 -0.80
N LEU A 49 -4.42 -16.97 -0.31
CA LEU A 49 -3.80 -15.67 -0.18
C LEU A 49 -3.48 -15.05 -1.55
N ILE A 50 -2.85 -15.81 -2.44
CA ILE A 50 -2.54 -15.34 -3.80
C ILE A 50 -3.85 -15.04 -4.56
N GLY A 51 -4.88 -15.86 -4.41
CA GLY A 51 -6.19 -15.63 -5.01
C GLY A 51 -6.87 -14.37 -4.48
N ALA A 52 -6.80 -14.11 -3.18
CA ALA A 52 -7.34 -12.90 -2.56
C ALA A 52 -6.64 -11.64 -3.09
N PHE A 53 -5.31 -11.63 -3.13
CA PHE A 53 -4.55 -10.50 -3.70
C PHE A 53 -4.80 -10.32 -5.21
N ALA A 54 -4.87 -11.41 -5.97
CA ALA A 54 -5.18 -11.35 -7.40
C ALA A 54 -6.59 -10.77 -7.65
N LEU A 55 -7.56 -11.08 -6.79
CA LEU A 55 -8.91 -10.52 -6.85
C LEU A 55 -8.90 -9.02 -6.57
N VAL A 56 -8.27 -8.59 -5.47
CA VAL A 56 -8.19 -7.16 -5.10
C VAL A 56 -7.44 -6.36 -6.16
N LEU A 57 -6.29 -6.86 -6.63
CA LEU A 57 -5.50 -6.20 -7.67
C LEU A 57 -6.28 -6.13 -9.00
N GLY A 58 -6.99 -7.20 -9.36
CA GLY A 58 -7.87 -7.23 -10.53
C GLY A 58 -9.04 -6.26 -10.40
N SER A 59 -9.68 -6.18 -9.21
CA SER A 59 -10.71 -5.16 -8.93
C SER A 59 -10.17 -3.75 -9.08
N LEU A 60 -8.98 -3.47 -8.58
CA LEU A 60 -8.35 -2.16 -8.67
C LEU A 60 -7.95 -1.80 -10.12
N LEU A 61 -7.51 -2.78 -10.90
CA LEU A 61 -7.23 -2.58 -12.34
C LEU A 61 -8.49 -2.25 -13.14
N LEU A 62 -9.64 -2.79 -12.72
CA LEU A 62 -10.94 -2.54 -13.35
C LEU A 62 -11.68 -1.34 -12.73
N ALA A 63 -11.18 -0.79 -11.63
CA ALA A 63 -11.81 0.31 -10.95
C ALA A 63 -11.87 1.55 -11.85
N GLN A 64 -13.03 2.14 -11.94
CA GLN A 64 -13.27 3.40 -12.63
C GLN A 64 -14.11 4.30 -11.72
N PRO A 65 -13.83 5.62 -11.69
CA PRO A 65 -14.66 6.54 -10.95
C PRO A 65 -16.11 6.49 -11.43
N PRO A 66 -17.10 6.62 -10.55
CA PRO A 66 -18.51 6.65 -10.94
C PRO A 66 -18.80 7.88 -11.79
N VAL A 67 -19.82 7.77 -12.63
CA VAL A 67 -20.33 8.90 -13.42
C VAL A 67 -21.58 9.43 -12.73
N GLU A 68 -21.46 10.51 -11.99
CA GLU A 68 -22.54 11.14 -11.24
C GLU A 68 -22.88 12.51 -11.85
N ARG A 69 -21.88 13.38 -11.92
CA ARG A 69 -21.98 14.72 -12.45
C ARG A 69 -22.35 14.76 -13.94
N TYR A 70 -21.75 13.90 -14.72
CA TYR A 70 -21.95 13.84 -16.16
C TYR A 70 -22.91 12.72 -16.58
N ALA A 71 -23.83 12.30 -15.69
CA ALA A 71 -24.80 11.25 -15.98
C ALA A 71 -25.71 11.60 -17.18
N GLY A 72 -26.08 12.88 -17.35
CA GLY A 72 -26.89 13.38 -18.45
C GLY A 72 -26.10 13.81 -19.70
N ALA A 73 -24.80 13.62 -19.73
CA ALA A 73 -23.96 13.90 -20.90
C ALA A 73 -23.59 12.61 -21.63
N ASP A 74 -23.52 12.59 -22.95
CA ASP A 74 -23.10 11.45 -23.77
C ASP A 74 -21.57 11.38 -23.89
N ALA A 75 -20.91 12.54 -23.89
CA ALA A 75 -19.47 12.68 -23.85
C ALA A 75 -19.04 13.87 -22.99
N VAL A 76 -17.79 13.83 -22.52
CA VAL A 76 -17.15 14.95 -21.83
C VAL A 76 -15.82 15.24 -22.53
N VAL A 77 -15.61 16.49 -22.90
CA VAL A 77 -14.32 16.98 -23.39
C VAL A 77 -13.57 17.58 -22.21
N ALA A 78 -12.36 17.10 -21.95
CA ALA A 78 -11.51 17.58 -20.86
C ALA A 78 -10.05 17.67 -21.30
N ALA A 79 -9.27 18.53 -20.67
CA ALA A 79 -7.83 18.54 -20.84
C ALA A 79 -7.21 17.24 -20.26
N ASP A 80 -6.13 16.75 -20.85
CA ASP A 80 -5.46 15.55 -20.34
C ASP A 80 -4.87 15.83 -18.95
N GLN A 81 -5.33 15.06 -17.97
CA GLN A 81 -4.91 15.16 -16.57
C GLN A 81 -3.61 14.38 -16.30
N LYS A 82 -2.89 13.97 -17.36
CA LYS A 82 -1.61 13.24 -17.24
C LYS A 82 -0.45 14.10 -17.73
N VAL A 83 0.66 13.95 -17.03
CA VAL A 83 1.95 14.47 -17.46
C VAL A 83 2.87 13.30 -17.74
N SER A 84 3.64 13.39 -18.81
CA SER A 84 4.66 12.40 -19.15
C SER A 84 6.06 12.98 -19.01
N TYR A 85 6.99 12.14 -18.62
CA TYR A 85 8.41 12.42 -18.64
C TYR A 85 9.16 11.27 -19.31
N THR A 86 9.93 11.58 -20.36
CA THR A 86 10.68 10.60 -21.12
C THR A 86 12.17 10.82 -20.89
N ALA A 87 12.89 9.76 -20.52
CA ALA A 87 14.32 9.77 -20.45
C ALA A 87 14.89 8.47 -21.02
N LYS A 88 16.14 8.52 -21.47
CA LYS A 88 16.86 7.35 -21.98
C LYS A 88 17.75 6.81 -20.86
N PRO A 89 17.46 5.62 -20.30
CA PRO A 89 18.35 4.92 -19.39
C PRO A 89 19.64 4.50 -20.10
N TRP A 90 20.72 4.28 -19.33
CA TRP A 90 21.99 3.85 -19.92
C TRP A 90 21.82 2.55 -20.74
N GLY A 91 22.17 2.60 -22.04
CA GLY A 91 22.19 1.44 -22.92
C GLY A 91 20.85 0.84 -23.30
N SER A 92 19.71 1.51 -23.03
CA SER A 92 18.37 1.02 -23.35
C SER A 92 17.56 2.01 -24.19
N GLU A 93 16.40 1.57 -24.68
CA GLU A 93 15.41 2.41 -25.36
C GLU A 93 14.85 3.50 -24.42
N PRO A 94 14.41 4.65 -24.96
CA PRO A 94 13.75 5.68 -24.18
C PRO A 94 12.54 5.12 -23.45
N ARG A 95 12.42 5.42 -22.15
CA ARG A 95 11.28 5.06 -21.33
C ARG A 95 10.47 6.29 -20.97
N THR A 96 9.16 6.15 -20.94
CA THR A 96 8.24 7.22 -20.53
C THR A 96 7.53 6.81 -19.26
N THR A 97 7.57 7.66 -18.25
CA THR A 97 6.74 7.57 -17.05
C THR A 97 5.64 8.61 -17.12
N THR A 98 4.50 8.32 -16.51
CA THR A 98 3.34 9.23 -16.45
C THR A 98 2.87 9.38 -15.02
N ALA A 99 2.40 10.58 -14.67
CA ALA A 99 1.73 10.86 -13.40
C ALA A 99 0.45 11.65 -13.66
N TYR A 100 -0.55 11.47 -12.79
CA TYR A 100 -1.77 12.27 -12.82
C TYR A 100 -1.52 13.61 -12.11
N LEU A 101 -2.20 14.64 -12.56
CA LEU A 101 -2.22 15.97 -11.93
C LEU A 101 -3.06 15.91 -10.65
N SER A 102 -2.72 16.75 -9.69
CA SER A 102 -3.51 16.95 -8.46
C SER A 102 -4.52 18.07 -8.60
N GLU A 103 -4.25 18.99 -9.50
CA GLU A 103 -5.12 20.12 -9.79
C GLU A 103 -5.68 19.98 -11.20
N ARG A 104 -6.81 20.60 -11.46
CA ARG A 104 -7.48 20.51 -12.74
C ARG A 104 -6.74 21.29 -13.83
N ALA A 105 -6.31 20.59 -14.87
CA ALA A 105 -5.93 21.22 -16.13
C ALA A 105 -7.21 21.64 -16.87
N ARG A 106 -7.28 22.90 -17.27
CA ARG A 106 -8.46 23.52 -17.88
C ARG A 106 -8.36 23.55 -19.40
N LEU A 107 -9.51 23.64 -20.04
CA LEU A 107 -9.66 23.85 -21.48
C LEU A 107 -9.83 25.33 -21.80
N ASP A 108 -9.36 25.75 -22.96
CA ASP A 108 -9.66 27.08 -23.50
C ASP A 108 -11.17 27.20 -23.77
N ARG A 109 -11.81 28.31 -23.36
CA ARG A 109 -13.25 28.50 -23.51
C ARG A 109 -13.70 28.39 -24.97
N ALA A 110 -12.83 28.71 -25.93
CA ALA A 110 -13.09 28.57 -27.37
C ALA A 110 -13.42 27.12 -27.79
N VAL A 111 -12.99 26.11 -27.01
CA VAL A 111 -13.30 24.68 -27.24
C VAL A 111 -14.82 24.44 -27.18
N VAL A 112 -15.57 25.16 -26.36
CA VAL A 112 -17.03 25.02 -26.25
C VAL A 112 -17.74 25.27 -27.59
N ALA A 113 -17.35 26.33 -28.29
CA ALA A 113 -17.95 26.69 -29.59
C ALA A 113 -17.55 25.69 -30.69
N LYS A 114 -16.28 25.20 -30.67
CA LYS A 114 -15.83 24.20 -31.60
C LYS A 114 -16.53 22.85 -31.38
N ALA A 115 -16.70 22.45 -30.13
CA ALA A 115 -17.43 21.23 -29.78
C ALA A 115 -18.92 21.32 -30.17
N ALA A 116 -19.54 22.49 -30.01
CA ALA A 116 -20.94 22.72 -30.43
C ALA A 116 -21.14 22.63 -31.94
N ALA A 117 -20.11 22.91 -32.72
CA ALA A 117 -20.15 22.83 -34.19
C ALA A 117 -19.88 21.42 -34.75
N ALA A 118 -19.45 20.45 -33.90
CA ALA A 118 -19.17 19.10 -34.34
C ALA A 118 -20.44 18.34 -34.75
N ASP A 119 -20.32 17.47 -35.75
CA ASP A 119 -21.45 16.68 -36.23
C ASP A 119 -21.97 15.72 -35.13
N GLY A 120 -23.31 15.62 -35.06
CA GLY A 120 -23.93 14.76 -34.04
C GLY A 120 -24.09 15.40 -32.67
N VAL A 121 -23.58 16.61 -32.43
CA VAL A 121 -23.73 17.32 -31.15
C VAL A 121 -25.07 18.10 -31.17
N ALA A 122 -25.93 17.85 -30.18
CA ALA A 122 -27.13 18.64 -29.94
C ALA A 122 -26.82 19.88 -29.08
N LYS A 123 -26.00 19.70 -28.05
CA LYS A 123 -25.63 20.76 -27.11
C LYS A 123 -24.25 20.55 -26.54
N ALA A 124 -23.41 21.58 -26.54
CA ALA A 124 -22.15 21.63 -25.81
C ALA A 124 -22.28 22.65 -24.66
N VAL A 125 -21.94 22.21 -23.44
CA VAL A 125 -22.17 23.01 -22.23
C VAL A 125 -20.86 23.15 -21.46
N ALA A 126 -20.44 24.37 -21.23
CA ALA A 126 -19.32 24.66 -20.35
C ALA A 126 -19.66 24.25 -18.91
N ASP A 127 -18.78 23.53 -18.29
CA ASP A 127 -18.90 23.16 -16.89
C ASP A 127 -17.71 23.71 -16.10
N ASP A 128 -18.03 24.57 -15.16
CA ASP A 128 -17.13 25.09 -14.14
C ASP A 128 -17.70 24.76 -12.76
N SER A 129 -16.83 24.56 -11.78
CA SER A 129 -17.22 24.26 -10.41
C SER A 129 -16.54 25.21 -9.42
N VAL A 130 -17.31 25.74 -8.49
CA VAL A 130 -16.82 26.62 -7.43
C VAL A 130 -17.23 26.05 -6.07
N PRO A 131 -16.30 25.72 -5.17
CA PRO A 131 -16.66 25.28 -3.83
C PRO A 131 -17.35 26.42 -3.07
N LEU A 132 -18.46 26.11 -2.41
CA LEU A 132 -19.27 27.06 -1.65
C LEU A 132 -19.40 26.61 -0.19
N THR A 133 -19.57 27.57 0.70
CA THR A 133 -19.98 27.34 2.09
C THR A 133 -21.27 28.11 2.36
N LEU A 134 -22.28 27.40 2.87
CA LEU A 134 -23.52 28.04 3.34
C LEU A 134 -23.27 28.73 4.69
N GLY A 135 -24.14 29.70 5.01
CA GLY A 135 -24.05 30.46 6.27
C GLY A 135 -24.02 29.61 7.54
N GLY A 136 -24.54 28.39 7.51
CA GLY A 136 -24.47 27.39 8.59
C GLY A 136 -23.21 26.51 8.57
N GLY A 137 -22.25 26.72 7.65
CA GLY A 137 -21.01 25.94 7.55
C GLY A 137 -21.11 24.70 6.65
N ALA A 138 -22.28 24.37 6.10
CA ALA A 138 -22.43 23.25 5.18
C ALA A 138 -21.74 23.54 3.83
N GLY A 139 -21.03 22.54 3.28
CA GLY A 139 -20.39 22.61 1.97
C GLY A 139 -21.41 22.42 0.84
N ALA A 140 -21.22 23.13 -0.27
CA ALA A 140 -21.98 22.98 -1.52
C ALA A 140 -21.07 23.26 -2.71
N VAL A 141 -21.52 22.95 -3.94
CA VAL A 141 -20.80 23.25 -5.17
C VAL A 141 -21.63 24.22 -6.03
N GLY A 142 -21.05 25.38 -6.36
CA GLY A 142 -21.60 26.35 -7.28
C GLY A 142 -21.40 25.90 -8.72
N ARG A 143 -22.48 26.00 -9.54
CA ARG A 143 -22.47 25.62 -10.96
C ARG A 143 -23.28 26.61 -11.78
N SER A 144 -23.15 26.57 -13.09
CA SER A 144 -24.03 27.36 -13.96
C SER A 144 -25.38 26.66 -14.18
N TRP A 145 -26.49 27.39 -14.25
CA TRP A 145 -27.79 26.78 -14.54
C TRP A 145 -27.80 26.01 -15.88
N PRO A 146 -27.19 26.52 -16.98
CA PRO A 146 -27.09 25.74 -18.21
C PRO A 146 -26.43 24.36 -18.03
N SER A 147 -25.55 24.21 -17.07
CA SER A 147 -24.88 22.93 -16.80
C SER A 147 -25.72 21.94 -15.97
N ALA A 148 -26.90 22.34 -15.50
CA ALA A 148 -27.85 21.48 -14.79
C ALA A 148 -28.23 20.21 -15.59
N VAL A 149 -28.27 20.32 -16.93
CA VAL A 149 -28.59 19.22 -17.85
C VAL A 149 -27.55 18.10 -17.78
N LEU A 150 -26.32 18.38 -17.39
CA LEU A 150 -25.23 17.40 -17.31
C LEU A 150 -25.42 16.39 -16.15
N THR A 151 -26.01 16.86 -15.05
CA THR A 151 -26.61 16.03 -14.01
C THR A 151 -28.08 16.30 -14.09
N PRO A 152 -28.97 15.44 -14.56
CA PRO A 152 -30.33 15.81 -14.94
C PRO A 152 -31.14 16.34 -13.75
N TYR A 153 -30.89 17.63 -13.45
CA TYR A 153 -31.65 18.39 -12.45
C TYR A 153 -32.94 18.94 -13.08
N GLU A 154 -34.05 18.64 -12.43
CA GLU A 154 -35.34 19.16 -12.76
C GLU A 154 -35.79 20.24 -11.75
N LEU A 155 -36.33 21.32 -12.25
CA LEU A 155 -36.86 22.40 -11.41
C LEU A 155 -38.17 21.92 -10.76
N THR A 156 -38.18 21.76 -9.45
CA THR A 156 -39.36 21.32 -8.70
C THR A 156 -40.26 22.47 -8.28
N SER A 157 -39.70 23.67 -8.09
CA SER A 157 -40.45 24.85 -7.76
C SER A 157 -39.68 26.12 -8.15
N GLY A 158 -40.40 27.20 -8.41
CA GLY A 158 -39.81 28.48 -8.78
C GLY A 158 -39.37 28.57 -10.25
N ARG A 159 -38.30 29.26 -10.53
CA ARG A 159 -37.75 29.51 -11.87
C ARG A 159 -36.22 29.53 -11.90
N ALA A 160 -35.64 29.45 -13.08
CA ALA A 160 -34.21 29.63 -13.32
C ALA A 160 -33.70 31.02 -12.87
N PRO A 161 -32.44 31.18 -12.47
CA PRO A 161 -31.86 32.44 -12.05
C PRO A 161 -31.72 33.38 -13.26
N ARG A 162 -32.10 34.65 -13.11
CA ARG A 162 -32.02 35.69 -14.16
C ARG A 162 -31.05 36.81 -13.82
N SER A 163 -30.75 37.00 -12.55
CA SER A 163 -29.80 38.03 -12.08
C SER A 163 -28.62 37.43 -11.35
N ALA A 164 -27.58 38.22 -11.14
CA ALA A 164 -26.36 37.79 -10.45
C ALA A 164 -26.57 37.42 -8.95
N ASP A 165 -27.64 37.91 -8.36
CA ASP A 165 -28.01 37.72 -6.95
C ASP A 165 -29.10 36.65 -6.76
N GLU A 166 -29.54 36.00 -7.85
CA GLU A 166 -30.45 34.85 -7.78
C GLU A 166 -29.74 33.52 -7.92
N VAL A 167 -30.25 32.50 -7.19
CA VAL A 167 -29.76 31.14 -7.26
C VAL A 167 -30.90 30.14 -7.30
N VAL A 168 -30.65 29.00 -7.95
CA VAL A 168 -31.45 27.78 -7.78
C VAL A 168 -30.67 26.86 -6.87
N VAL A 169 -31.31 26.31 -5.86
CA VAL A 169 -30.68 25.42 -4.87
C VAL A 169 -31.14 23.99 -5.03
N ASP A 170 -30.25 23.06 -4.75
CA ASP A 170 -30.59 21.62 -4.61
C ASP A 170 -31.58 21.46 -3.45
N ARG A 171 -32.60 20.60 -3.65
CA ARG A 171 -33.60 20.26 -2.62
C ARG A 171 -32.98 19.75 -1.32
N ALA A 172 -31.80 19.15 -1.37
CA ALA A 172 -31.06 18.73 -0.18
C ALA A 172 -30.69 19.88 0.75
N LEU A 173 -30.66 21.11 0.25
CA LEU A 173 -30.43 22.34 1.03
C LEU A 173 -31.71 22.97 1.62
N ALA A 174 -32.89 22.46 1.26
CA ALA A 174 -34.18 22.97 1.77
C ALA A 174 -34.30 22.89 3.31
N PRO A 175 -33.80 21.83 4.01
CA PRO A 175 -33.79 21.79 5.48
C PRO A 175 -32.99 22.94 6.12
N ALA A 176 -32.08 23.56 5.39
CA ALA A 176 -31.32 24.73 5.84
C ALA A 176 -32.05 26.07 5.61
N GLY A 177 -33.35 26.04 5.29
CA GLY A 177 -34.17 27.22 5.05
C GLY A 177 -34.08 27.82 3.63
N ALA A 178 -33.59 27.03 2.65
CA ALA A 178 -33.43 27.46 1.26
C ALA A 178 -34.71 27.19 0.43
N GLU A 179 -35.80 27.88 0.75
CA GLU A 179 -37.07 27.86 0.00
C GLU A 179 -37.17 28.99 -1.03
N VAL A 180 -38.04 28.84 -2.05
CA VAL A 180 -38.25 29.88 -3.06
C VAL A 180 -38.65 31.19 -2.40
N GLY A 181 -37.95 32.26 -2.75
CA GLY A 181 -38.15 33.60 -2.18
C GLY A 181 -37.35 33.89 -0.91
N SER A 182 -36.74 32.86 -0.28
CA SER A 182 -35.89 33.07 0.88
C SER A 182 -34.52 33.60 0.48
N THR A 183 -33.77 34.11 1.47
CA THR A 183 -32.39 34.57 1.30
C THR A 183 -31.42 33.55 1.92
N VAL A 184 -30.48 33.02 1.13
CA VAL A 184 -29.43 32.16 1.56
C VAL A 184 -28.10 32.90 1.53
N LYS A 185 -27.29 32.77 2.60
CA LYS A 185 -25.93 33.32 2.63
C LYS A 185 -24.96 32.29 2.07
N LEU A 186 -24.27 32.63 0.99
CA LEU A 186 -23.26 31.77 0.34
C LEU A 186 -21.91 32.46 0.34
N GLN A 187 -20.89 31.71 0.64
CA GLN A 187 -19.51 32.13 0.57
C GLN A 187 -18.78 31.35 -0.54
N ALA A 188 -18.39 32.07 -1.57
CA ALA A 188 -17.48 31.62 -2.62
C ALA A 188 -16.10 32.22 -2.41
N GLU A 189 -15.97 33.50 -2.57
CA GLU A 189 -14.79 34.33 -2.32
C GLU A 189 -15.13 35.42 -1.30
N GLY A 190 -14.21 35.76 -0.42
CA GLY A 190 -14.41 36.75 0.61
C GLY A 190 -15.48 36.39 1.64
N ALA A 191 -16.14 37.38 2.23
CA ALA A 191 -17.20 37.17 3.21
C ALA A 191 -18.48 36.61 2.58
N ALA A 192 -19.30 35.92 3.36
CA ALA A 192 -20.57 35.35 2.92
C ALA A 192 -21.55 36.47 2.42
N ARG A 193 -22.11 36.28 1.25
CA ARG A 193 -23.06 37.23 0.60
C ARG A 193 -24.47 36.65 0.55
N PRO A 194 -25.51 37.48 0.67
CA PRO A 194 -26.88 37.05 0.54
C PRO A 194 -27.23 36.82 -0.94
N TYR A 195 -27.97 35.74 -1.23
CA TYR A 195 -28.55 35.43 -2.53
C TYR A 195 -30.04 35.09 -2.36
N THR A 196 -30.87 35.46 -3.31
CA THR A 196 -32.30 35.13 -3.32
C THR A 196 -32.51 33.78 -4.01
N VAL A 197 -33.19 32.85 -3.36
CA VAL A 197 -33.55 31.56 -3.96
C VAL A 197 -34.69 31.78 -4.96
N SER A 198 -34.38 31.69 -6.26
CA SER A 198 -35.34 31.81 -7.35
C SER A 198 -36.06 30.52 -7.69
N GLY A 199 -35.47 29.38 -7.32
CA GLY A 199 -36.03 28.05 -7.55
C GLY A 199 -35.35 26.99 -6.74
N VAL A 200 -35.99 25.82 -6.64
CA VAL A 200 -35.49 24.61 -6.06
C VAL A 200 -35.46 23.51 -7.13
N ALA A 201 -34.36 22.84 -7.28
CA ALA A 201 -34.20 21.77 -8.25
C ALA A 201 -33.80 20.46 -7.54
N GLU A 202 -34.12 19.34 -8.16
CA GLU A 202 -33.79 17.98 -7.63
C GLU A 202 -33.19 17.14 -8.77
N ALA A 203 -32.16 16.40 -8.47
CA ALA A 203 -31.59 15.45 -9.40
C ALA A 203 -32.28 14.07 -9.27
N GLY A 204 -32.68 13.49 -10.41
CA GLY A 204 -33.36 12.19 -10.45
C GLY A 204 -32.47 11.05 -9.94
N ASN A 205 -31.15 11.14 -10.15
CA ASN A 205 -30.17 10.21 -9.60
C ASN A 205 -28.95 11.02 -9.18
N ARG A 206 -28.97 11.49 -7.94
CA ARG A 206 -27.84 12.16 -7.32
C ARG A 206 -27.01 11.12 -6.56
N GLY A 207 -25.74 10.97 -6.91
CA GLY A 207 -24.77 10.26 -6.10
C GLY A 207 -24.56 10.93 -4.73
N GLU A 208 -23.63 10.46 -3.93
CA GLU A 208 -23.29 11.00 -2.60
C GLU A 208 -22.57 12.36 -2.66
N GLY A 209 -22.53 13.02 -3.84
CA GLY A 209 -21.85 14.30 -4.05
C GLY A 209 -22.43 15.46 -3.25
N ALA A 210 -21.63 16.52 -3.05
CA ALA A 210 -22.07 17.73 -2.37
C ALA A 210 -23.25 18.39 -3.12
N PRO A 211 -24.25 18.94 -2.39
CA PRO A 211 -25.42 19.56 -3.02
C PRO A 211 -25.03 20.75 -3.91
N ALA A 212 -25.73 20.92 -5.01
CA ALA A 212 -25.44 21.96 -5.98
C ALA A 212 -26.21 23.27 -5.71
N VAL A 213 -25.57 24.39 -6.03
CA VAL A 213 -26.20 25.71 -6.10
C VAL A 213 -25.94 26.29 -7.50
N PHE A 214 -27.00 26.61 -8.21
CA PHE A 214 -26.89 27.07 -9.61
C PHE A 214 -27.03 28.59 -9.72
N PHE A 215 -26.07 29.19 -10.39
CA PHE A 215 -26.00 30.62 -10.71
C PHE A 215 -26.28 30.86 -12.19
N THR A 216 -26.41 32.11 -12.57
CA THR A 216 -26.27 32.50 -13.98
C THR A 216 -24.84 32.21 -14.45
N GLU A 217 -24.65 31.90 -15.74
CA GLU A 217 -23.31 31.58 -16.29
C GLU A 217 -22.31 32.73 -16.05
N ALA A 218 -22.72 33.98 -16.30
CA ALA A 218 -21.87 35.16 -16.08
C ALA A 218 -21.43 35.29 -14.62
N ARG A 219 -22.33 34.99 -13.65
CA ARG A 219 -21.97 35.04 -12.21
C ARG A 219 -21.04 33.93 -11.81
N LEU A 220 -21.27 32.72 -12.28
CA LEU A 220 -20.39 31.60 -12.00
C LEU A 220 -18.99 31.83 -12.57
N THR A 221 -18.88 32.27 -13.83
CA THR A 221 -17.57 32.56 -14.46
C THR A 221 -16.78 33.62 -13.67
N ALA A 222 -17.49 34.65 -13.15
CA ALA A 222 -16.86 35.64 -12.28
C ALA A 222 -16.40 35.07 -10.95
N LEU A 223 -17.17 34.13 -10.36
CA LEU A 223 -16.80 33.43 -9.10
C LEU A 223 -15.69 32.42 -9.31
N ALA A 224 -15.57 31.80 -10.48
CA ALA A 224 -14.53 30.86 -10.81
C ALA A 224 -13.14 31.50 -10.98
N GLY A 225 -13.09 32.81 -11.27
CA GLY A 225 -11.82 33.55 -11.37
C GLY A 225 -10.99 33.29 -12.63
N HIS A 226 -11.49 32.49 -13.59
CA HIS A 226 -10.77 32.12 -14.82
C HIS A 226 -11.65 32.27 -16.09
N PRO A 227 -12.02 33.48 -16.50
CA PRO A 227 -13.00 33.72 -17.57
C PRO A 227 -12.61 33.19 -18.95
N GLY A 228 -11.31 32.98 -19.21
CA GLY A 228 -10.78 32.47 -20.49
C GLY A 228 -10.76 30.96 -20.62
N THR A 229 -11.01 30.21 -19.54
CA THR A 229 -10.92 28.75 -19.50
C THR A 229 -12.19 28.12 -18.91
N VAL A 230 -12.35 26.80 -19.09
CA VAL A 230 -13.41 26.00 -18.49
C VAL A 230 -12.85 24.71 -17.93
N ASP A 231 -13.46 24.17 -16.88
CA ASP A 231 -13.03 22.93 -16.25
C ASP A 231 -13.23 21.72 -17.19
N ALA A 232 -14.37 21.65 -17.87
CA ALA A 232 -14.71 20.64 -18.86
C ALA A 232 -15.86 21.14 -19.77
N VAL A 233 -16.12 20.40 -20.85
CA VAL A 233 -17.30 20.65 -21.72
C VAL A 233 -18.14 19.38 -21.76
N GLY A 234 -19.34 19.42 -21.20
CA GLY A 234 -20.32 18.35 -21.32
C GLY A 234 -21.03 18.36 -22.66
N ILE A 235 -21.13 17.24 -23.31
CA ILE A 235 -21.73 17.09 -24.65
C ILE A 235 -23.01 16.25 -24.53
N VAL A 236 -24.11 16.79 -25.07
CA VAL A 236 -25.35 16.05 -25.29
C VAL A 236 -25.45 15.76 -26.78
N ALA A 237 -25.57 14.50 -27.18
CA ALA A 237 -25.64 14.06 -28.55
C ALA A 237 -27.06 14.29 -29.15
N ARG A 238 -27.16 14.32 -30.47
CA ARG A 238 -28.45 14.17 -31.16
C ARG A 238 -28.94 12.74 -31.08
N ASP A 239 -30.23 12.53 -31.08
CA ASP A 239 -30.82 11.19 -31.05
C ASP A 239 -30.26 10.28 -32.15
N GLY A 240 -29.88 9.07 -31.75
CA GLY A 240 -29.40 8.05 -32.67
C GLY A 240 -27.91 8.11 -33.02
N VAL A 241 -27.13 9.06 -32.46
CA VAL A 241 -25.67 9.13 -32.62
C VAL A 241 -24.98 8.16 -31.66
N SER A 242 -24.11 7.28 -32.16
CA SER A 242 -23.35 6.38 -31.32
C SER A 242 -22.18 7.09 -30.60
N SER A 243 -21.79 6.59 -29.43
CA SER A 243 -20.66 7.14 -28.66
C SER A 243 -19.34 7.17 -29.44
N ASP A 244 -19.13 6.19 -30.35
CA ASP A 244 -17.92 6.14 -31.15
C ASP A 244 -17.94 7.18 -32.27
N ALA A 245 -19.08 7.32 -33.00
CA ALA A 245 -19.26 8.36 -34.00
C ALA A 245 -19.13 9.76 -33.40
N LEU A 246 -19.69 9.97 -32.21
CA LEU A 246 -19.56 11.24 -31.46
C LEU A 246 -18.10 11.51 -31.09
N ARG A 247 -17.35 10.50 -30.66
CA ARG A 247 -15.93 10.64 -30.31
C ARG A 247 -15.09 11.02 -31.52
N ASP A 248 -15.31 10.35 -32.67
CA ASP A 248 -14.58 10.62 -33.90
C ASP A 248 -14.86 12.02 -34.42
N SER A 249 -16.13 12.42 -34.47
CA SER A 249 -16.56 13.76 -34.89
C SER A 249 -15.98 14.88 -34.00
N LEU A 250 -15.98 14.68 -32.68
CA LEU A 250 -15.36 15.62 -31.74
C LEU A 250 -13.83 15.62 -31.89
N GLY A 251 -13.20 14.47 -32.14
CA GLY A 251 -11.76 14.37 -32.42
C GLY A 251 -11.34 15.16 -33.64
N ASP A 252 -12.14 15.13 -34.71
CA ASP A 252 -11.88 15.88 -35.95
C ASP A 252 -12.14 17.41 -35.80
N ALA A 253 -13.11 17.78 -34.97
CA ALA A 253 -13.50 19.18 -34.80
C ALA A 253 -12.63 19.96 -33.79
N LEU A 254 -12.01 19.25 -32.86
CA LEU A 254 -11.24 19.84 -31.76
C LEU A 254 -9.73 19.89 -32.07
N PRO A 255 -9.00 20.88 -31.54
CA PRO A 255 -7.54 20.86 -31.64
C PRO A 255 -6.97 19.71 -30.78
N ASP A 256 -5.83 19.16 -31.21
CA ASP A 256 -5.14 18.11 -30.47
C ASP A 256 -4.68 18.55 -29.06
N ARG A 257 -4.43 19.87 -28.93
CA ARG A 257 -3.90 20.48 -27.70
C ARG A 257 -4.56 21.78 -27.37
N THR A 258 -4.59 22.11 -26.08
CA THR A 258 -4.95 23.44 -25.54
C THR A 258 -3.85 24.45 -25.83
N ASP A 259 -4.11 25.73 -25.64
CA ASP A 259 -3.13 26.83 -25.76
C ASP A 259 -1.94 26.62 -24.79
N THR A 260 -2.17 25.92 -23.66
CA THR A 260 -1.12 25.53 -22.72
C THR A 260 -0.34 24.26 -23.13
N GLY A 261 -0.60 23.72 -24.34
CA GLY A 261 0.09 22.55 -24.90
C GLY A 261 -0.40 21.20 -24.36
N ARG A 262 -1.50 21.16 -23.61
CA ARG A 262 -2.12 19.95 -23.09
C ARG A 262 -2.94 19.23 -24.15
N GLY A 263 -2.90 17.90 -24.15
CA GLY A 263 -3.81 17.10 -24.97
C GLY A 263 -5.25 17.32 -24.59
N ILE A 264 -6.14 17.28 -25.57
CA ILE A 264 -7.60 17.29 -25.36
C ILE A 264 -8.10 15.85 -25.45
N ARG A 265 -8.93 15.42 -24.51
CA ARG A 265 -9.51 14.08 -24.48
C ARG A 265 -11.03 14.14 -24.59
N VAL A 266 -11.58 13.25 -25.40
CA VAL A 266 -13.01 13.01 -25.47
C VAL A 266 -13.34 11.75 -24.70
N LEU A 267 -14.04 11.87 -23.59
CA LEU A 267 -14.38 10.81 -22.64
C LEU A 267 -15.83 10.39 -22.86
N THR A 268 -16.09 9.12 -23.12
CA THR A 268 -17.42 8.55 -23.35
C THR A 268 -17.67 7.37 -22.42
N GLY A 269 -18.93 6.99 -22.22
CA GLY A 269 -19.29 5.86 -21.34
C GLY A 269 -18.82 6.08 -19.90
N SER A 270 -18.26 5.06 -19.27
CA SER A 270 -17.75 5.12 -17.89
C SER A 270 -16.49 5.99 -17.72
N ALA A 271 -15.76 6.27 -18.82
CA ALA A 271 -14.58 7.15 -18.75
C ALA A 271 -14.93 8.61 -18.41
N ARG A 272 -16.20 9.02 -18.54
CA ARG A 272 -16.66 10.36 -18.12
C ARG A 272 -16.39 10.66 -16.65
N GLY A 273 -16.41 9.63 -15.79
CA GLY A 273 -16.04 9.74 -14.37
C GLY A 273 -14.59 10.18 -14.14
N GLU A 274 -13.68 9.98 -15.12
CA GLU A 274 -12.31 10.49 -15.04
C GLU A 274 -12.24 12.02 -15.02
N ALA A 275 -13.18 12.71 -15.69
CA ALA A 275 -13.26 14.16 -15.65
C ALA A 275 -13.85 14.70 -14.35
N GLU A 276 -14.58 13.86 -13.61
CA GLU A 276 -15.25 14.23 -12.37
C GLU A 276 -14.32 14.08 -11.14
N HIS A 277 -13.64 12.94 -11.03
CA HIS A 277 -12.88 12.53 -9.85
C HIS A 277 -11.38 12.47 -10.12
N LEU A 278 -10.69 13.61 -10.12
CA LEU A 278 -9.26 13.70 -10.43
C LEU A 278 -8.40 12.96 -9.39
N ASP A 279 -8.74 13.12 -8.12
CA ASP A 279 -7.99 12.51 -7.00
C ASP A 279 -8.04 10.98 -7.03
N ALA A 280 -9.17 10.42 -7.49
CA ALA A 280 -9.33 8.97 -7.58
C ALA A 280 -8.34 8.31 -8.55
N LEU A 281 -7.98 9.00 -9.63
CA LEU A 281 -7.03 8.47 -10.64
C LEU A 281 -5.59 8.47 -10.12
N GLY A 282 -5.19 9.51 -9.42
CA GLY A 282 -3.89 9.57 -8.74
C GLY A 282 -3.78 8.51 -7.66
N GLY A 283 -4.75 8.45 -6.76
CA GLY A 283 -4.81 7.48 -5.66
C GLY A 283 -4.84 6.02 -6.12
N ARG A 284 -5.48 5.72 -7.27
CA ARG A 284 -5.46 4.38 -7.88
C ARG A 284 -4.04 3.92 -8.22
N GLY A 285 -3.21 4.81 -8.77
CA GLY A 285 -1.81 4.50 -9.11
C GLY A 285 -1.00 4.15 -7.87
N ASP A 286 -1.14 4.95 -6.82
CA ASP A 286 -0.44 4.76 -5.54
C ASP A 286 -0.88 3.47 -4.84
N LEU A 287 -2.19 3.17 -4.83
CA LEU A 287 -2.72 1.91 -4.31
C LEU A 287 -2.23 0.69 -5.09
N LEU A 288 -2.14 0.78 -6.44
CA LEU A 288 -1.58 -0.30 -7.27
C LEU A 288 -0.10 -0.55 -6.94
N ALA A 289 0.69 0.49 -6.75
CA ALA A 289 2.10 0.37 -6.37
C ALA A 289 2.24 -0.25 -4.98
N LEU A 290 1.47 0.22 -3.99
CA LEU A 290 1.48 -0.28 -2.63
C LEU A 290 1.04 -1.75 -2.55
N LEU A 291 -0.13 -2.08 -3.11
CA LEU A 291 -0.66 -3.45 -3.11
C LEU A 291 0.21 -4.39 -3.95
N GLY A 292 0.81 -3.90 -5.03
CA GLY A 292 1.78 -4.65 -5.84
C GLY A 292 3.04 -5.01 -5.04
N SER A 293 3.57 -4.08 -4.26
CA SER A 293 4.70 -4.30 -3.35
C SER A 293 4.36 -5.33 -2.26
N ILE A 294 3.20 -5.18 -1.62
CA ILE A 294 2.71 -6.13 -0.61
C ILE A 294 2.50 -7.52 -1.25
N ALA A 295 1.87 -7.60 -2.42
CA ALA A 295 1.65 -8.86 -3.14
C ALA A 295 2.98 -9.54 -3.51
N GLY A 296 3.99 -8.78 -3.95
CA GLY A 296 5.33 -9.29 -4.21
C GLY A 296 5.98 -9.91 -2.97
N THR A 297 5.85 -9.27 -1.84
CA THR A 297 6.36 -9.77 -0.55
C THR A 297 5.60 -11.02 -0.10
N VAL A 298 4.28 -11.01 -0.19
CA VAL A 298 3.41 -12.19 0.07
C VAL A 298 3.85 -13.37 -0.78
N LEU A 299 4.09 -13.12 -2.06
CA LEU A 299 4.54 -14.12 -3.01
C LEU A 299 5.88 -14.75 -2.61
N MET A 300 6.84 -13.93 -2.23
CA MET A 300 8.15 -14.37 -1.74
C MET A 300 8.02 -15.24 -0.48
N VAL A 301 7.26 -14.78 0.51
CA VAL A 301 7.01 -15.52 1.76
C VAL A 301 6.28 -16.82 1.47
N ALA A 302 5.28 -16.81 0.60
CA ALA A 302 4.51 -17.99 0.21
C ALA A 302 5.38 -19.06 -0.47
N LEU A 303 6.27 -18.67 -1.37
CA LEU A 303 7.23 -19.56 -2.01
C LEU A 303 8.22 -20.18 -0.99
N LEU A 304 8.68 -19.38 -0.04
CA LEU A 304 9.58 -19.87 1.00
C LEU A 304 8.89 -20.87 1.92
N VAL A 305 7.66 -20.58 2.36
CA VAL A 305 6.84 -21.47 3.19
C VAL A 305 6.54 -22.78 2.46
N LEU A 306 6.11 -22.69 1.21
CA LEU A 306 5.84 -23.86 0.37
C LEU A 306 7.10 -24.70 0.19
N SER A 307 8.25 -24.07 -0.09
CA SER A 307 9.54 -24.72 -0.25
C SER A 307 9.99 -25.46 1.01
N THR A 308 9.92 -24.81 2.16
CA THR A 308 10.31 -25.41 3.45
C THR A 308 9.39 -26.55 3.85
N THR A 309 8.06 -26.39 3.69
CA THR A 309 7.07 -27.40 4.08
C THR A 309 7.14 -28.64 3.20
N VAL A 310 7.24 -28.47 1.87
CA VAL A 310 7.40 -29.59 0.93
C VAL A 310 8.74 -30.30 1.15
N SER A 311 9.84 -29.55 1.33
CA SER A 311 11.16 -30.11 1.62
C SER A 311 11.15 -30.94 2.89
N GLN A 312 10.54 -30.46 3.97
CA GLN A 312 10.42 -31.21 5.23
C GLN A 312 9.59 -32.49 5.08
N ALA A 313 8.45 -32.43 4.38
CA ALA A 313 7.61 -33.59 4.14
C ALA A 313 8.35 -34.69 3.34
N VAL A 314 9.17 -34.28 2.36
CA VAL A 314 10.00 -35.19 1.57
C VAL A 314 11.15 -35.78 2.41
N HIS A 315 11.81 -34.94 3.25
CA HIS A 315 12.89 -35.40 4.13
C HIS A 315 12.42 -36.35 5.22
N GLN A 316 11.22 -36.23 5.76
CA GLN A 316 10.66 -37.17 6.73
C GLN A 316 10.55 -38.59 6.19
N ARG A 317 10.54 -38.77 4.89
CA ARG A 317 10.39 -40.03 4.17
C ARG A 317 11.71 -40.52 3.53
N SER A 318 12.83 -39.87 3.88
CA SER A 318 14.13 -40.21 3.32
C SER A 318 14.49 -41.70 3.49
N GLY A 319 14.14 -42.29 4.63
CA GLY A 319 14.37 -43.72 4.89
C GLY A 319 13.58 -44.65 3.96
N GLU A 320 12.32 -44.36 3.72
CA GLU A 320 11.49 -45.16 2.79
C GLU A 320 11.97 -45.02 1.33
N LEU A 321 12.32 -43.78 0.94
CA LEU A 321 12.89 -43.52 -0.39
C LEU A 321 14.24 -44.21 -0.57
N ALA A 322 15.03 -44.30 0.50
CA ALA A 322 16.29 -45.06 0.53
C ALA A 322 16.06 -46.57 0.35
N LEU A 323 15.05 -47.16 1.04
CA LEU A 323 14.67 -48.58 0.87
C LEU A 323 14.21 -48.88 -0.56
N LEU A 324 13.37 -48.03 -1.15
CA LEU A 324 12.95 -48.20 -2.53
C LEU A 324 14.14 -48.16 -3.50
N ARG A 325 15.17 -47.40 -3.18
CA ARG A 325 16.38 -47.32 -3.97
C ARG A 325 17.25 -48.58 -3.80
N ALA A 326 17.29 -49.13 -2.61
CA ALA A 326 17.98 -50.40 -2.33
C ALA A 326 17.32 -51.60 -3.06
N VAL A 327 16.01 -51.55 -3.27
CA VAL A 327 15.23 -52.54 -4.06
C VAL A 327 15.34 -52.30 -5.58
N GLY A 328 16.08 -51.25 -6.04
CA GLY A 328 16.36 -51.03 -7.45
C GLY A 328 15.58 -49.88 -8.13
N ALA A 329 14.87 -49.04 -7.38
CA ALA A 329 14.20 -47.88 -7.96
C ALA A 329 15.21 -46.84 -8.47
N THR A 330 15.02 -46.38 -9.72
CA THR A 330 15.89 -45.37 -10.31
C THR A 330 15.62 -43.96 -9.75
N PRO A 331 16.63 -43.06 -9.73
CA PRO A 331 16.43 -41.65 -9.28
C PRO A 331 15.31 -40.91 -10.03
N ARG A 332 15.11 -41.20 -11.33
CA ARG A 332 14.03 -40.64 -12.13
C ARG A 332 12.66 -41.12 -11.69
N GLN A 333 12.53 -42.41 -11.34
CA GLN A 333 11.26 -42.99 -10.85
C GLN A 333 10.88 -42.38 -9.50
N LEU A 334 11.83 -42.21 -8.57
CA LEU A 334 11.60 -41.61 -7.25
C LEU A 334 11.19 -40.15 -7.37
N ARG A 335 11.90 -39.34 -8.19
CA ARG A 335 11.52 -37.95 -8.43
C ARG A 335 10.14 -37.86 -9.06
N SER A 336 9.80 -38.72 -10.00
CA SER A 336 8.47 -38.78 -10.62
C SER A 336 7.38 -39.19 -9.63
N ALA A 337 7.65 -40.10 -8.70
CA ALA A 337 6.69 -40.51 -7.66
C ALA A 337 6.42 -39.37 -6.68
N VAL A 338 7.50 -38.76 -6.13
CA VAL A 338 7.37 -37.60 -5.21
C VAL A 338 6.67 -36.42 -5.91
N GLY A 339 7.05 -36.10 -7.16
CA GLY A 339 6.42 -35.04 -7.92
C GLY A 339 4.91 -35.26 -8.13
N ARG A 340 4.47 -36.52 -8.38
CA ARG A 340 3.04 -36.85 -8.50
C ARG A 340 2.30 -36.80 -7.19
N GLU A 341 2.93 -37.17 -6.09
CA GLU A 341 2.34 -37.06 -4.74
C GLU A 341 2.09 -35.59 -4.40
N VAL A 342 3.11 -34.74 -4.55
CA VAL A 342 3.00 -33.29 -4.33
C VAL A 342 1.95 -32.70 -5.26
N SER A 343 1.95 -33.03 -6.55
CA SER A 343 0.99 -32.48 -7.51
C SER A 343 -0.47 -32.85 -7.16
N ARG A 344 -0.73 -34.01 -6.60
CA ARG A 344 -2.10 -34.40 -6.19
C ARG A 344 -2.54 -33.65 -4.94
N VAL A 345 -1.67 -33.55 -3.94
CA VAL A 345 -1.96 -32.81 -2.71
C VAL A 345 -2.13 -31.33 -3.03
N ALA A 346 -1.24 -30.79 -3.87
CA ALA A 346 -1.30 -29.42 -4.32
C ALA A 346 -2.56 -29.15 -5.14
N GLY A 347 -2.96 -30.06 -6.04
CA GLY A 347 -4.19 -29.91 -6.84
C GLY A 347 -5.45 -29.82 -5.96
N ALA A 348 -5.59 -30.71 -4.97
CA ALA A 348 -6.71 -30.65 -4.02
C ALA A 348 -6.64 -29.40 -3.12
N ALA A 349 -5.45 -29.03 -2.69
CA ALA A 349 -5.22 -27.86 -1.84
C ALA A 349 -5.55 -26.54 -2.57
N VAL A 350 -5.19 -26.46 -3.86
CA VAL A 350 -5.45 -25.29 -4.71
C VAL A 350 -6.95 -25.07 -4.94
N VAL A 351 -7.73 -26.14 -5.13
CA VAL A 351 -9.19 -26.04 -5.28
C VAL A 351 -9.84 -25.46 -4.01
N LEU A 352 -9.48 -26.01 -2.84
CA LEU A 352 -10.00 -25.49 -1.56
C LEU A 352 -9.43 -24.11 -1.21
N GLY A 353 -8.17 -23.90 -1.50
CA GLY A 353 -7.51 -22.60 -1.29
C GLY A 353 -8.09 -21.52 -2.20
N GLY A 354 -8.30 -21.83 -3.49
CA GLY A 354 -8.96 -20.92 -4.43
C GLY A 354 -10.37 -20.55 -3.98
N ALA A 355 -11.15 -21.55 -3.55
CA ALA A 355 -12.48 -21.31 -2.99
C ALA A 355 -12.44 -20.46 -1.71
N GLY A 356 -11.48 -20.70 -0.82
CA GLY A 356 -11.28 -19.90 0.40
C GLY A 356 -10.68 -18.50 0.13
N GLY A 357 -9.95 -18.34 -0.96
CA GLY A 357 -9.39 -17.06 -1.40
C GLY A 357 -10.44 -16.06 -1.85
N VAL A 358 -11.56 -16.53 -2.41
CA VAL A 358 -12.65 -15.66 -2.85
C VAL A 358 -13.25 -14.85 -1.70
N PRO A 359 -13.78 -15.48 -0.60
CA PRO A 359 -14.34 -14.72 0.51
C PRO A 359 -13.28 -13.82 1.19
N LEU A 360 -12.04 -14.27 1.29
CA LEU A 360 -10.95 -13.45 1.84
C LEU A 360 -10.69 -12.22 0.94
N GLY A 361 -10.65 -12.40 -0.37
CA GLY A 361 -10.46 -11.31 -1.32
C GLY A 361 -11.63 -10.32 -1.34
N LEU A 362 -12.88 -10.82 -1.22
CA LEU A 362 -14.06 -9.97 -1.10
C LEU A 362 -14.07 -9.18 0.22
N LEU A 363 -13.64 -9.80 1.32
CA LEU A 363 -13.46 -9.10 2.60
C LEU A 363 -12.38 -8.02 2.49
N MET A 364 -11.20 -8.35 1.94
CA MET A 364 -10.14 -7.34 1.71
C MET A 364 -10.64 -6.21 0.83
N ARG A 365 -11.35 -6.53 -0.25
CA ARG A 365 -11.96 -5.54 -1.14
C ARG A 365 -12.91 -4.61 -0.37
N SER A 366 -13.81 -5.13 0.46
CA SER A 366 -14.78 -4.32 1.21
C SER A 366 -14.13 -3.36 2.21
N LEU A 367 -12.96 -3.75 2.76
CA LEU A 367 -12.16 -2.91 3.64
C LEU A 367 -11.35 -1.84 2.88
N LEU A 368 -11.09 -2.08 1.59
CA LEU A 368 -10.30 -1.20 0.73
C LEU A 368 -11.15 -0.31 -0.17
N THR A 369 -12.46 -0.56 -0.26
CA THR A 369 -13.36 0.29 -1.04
C THR A 369 -13.40 1.69 -0.43
N THR A 370 -13.05 2.69 -1.22
CA THR A 370 -13.05 4.10 -0.82
C THR A 370 -13.91 4.91 -1.80
N ASP A 371 -14.68 5.87 -1.29
CA ASP A 371 -15.30 6.87 -2.14
C ASP A 371 -14.23 7.86 -2.65
N PRO A 372 -14.23 8.23 -3.90
CA PRO A 372 -15.20 7.89 -4.96
C PRO A 372 -14.75 6.72 -5.87
N LEU A 373 -13.82 5.85 -5.47
CA LEU A 373 -13.31 4.75 -6.31
C LEU A 373 -13.93 3.40 -5.92
N PRO A 374 -15.07 3.01 -6.50
CA PRO A 374 -15.64 1.69 -6.27
C PRO A 374 -14.74 0.60 -6.86
N LEU A 375 -14.51 -0.46 -6.12
CA LEU A 375 -13.77 -1.63 -6.59
C LEU A 375 -14.76 -2.65 -7.19
N PRO A 376 -14.89 -2.78 -8.53
CA PRO A 376 -15.82 -3.73 -9.13
C PRO A 376 -15.36 -5.18 -8.92
N ALA A 377 -16.30 -6.09 -8.75
CA ALA A 377 -16.04 -7.52 -8.70
C ALA A 377 -17.01 -8.27 -9.63
N PRO A 378 -16.83 -8.15 -10.97
CA PRO A 378 -17.67 -8.88 -11.91
C PRO A 378 -17.51 -10.38 -11.66
N LEU A 379 -18.57 -11.17 -11.92
CA LEU A 379 -18.66 -12.60 -11.60
C LEU A 379 -17.49 -13.45 -12.13
N TRP A 380 -16.85 -13.04 -13.21
CA TRP A 380 -15.70 -13.75 -13.79
C TRP A 380 -14.39 -13.48 -13.02
N LEU A 381 -14.26 -12.35 -12.34
CA LEU A 381 -13.01 -11.94 -11.68
C LEU A 381 -12.59 -12.87 -10.53
N PRO A 382 -13.48 -13.27 -9.60
CA PRO A 382 -13.16 -14.25 -8.57
C PRO A 382 -12.68 -15.59 -9.15
N LEU A 383 -13.30 -16.03 -10.25
CA LEU A 383 -12.89 -17.26 -10.95
C LEU A 383 -11.50 -17.10 -11.58
N ALA A 384 -11.26 -15.99 -12.26
CA ALA A 384 -9.96 -15.71 -12.87
C ALA A 384 -8.84 -15.63 -11.82
N ALA A 385 -9.10 -14.99 -10.68
CA ALA A 385 -8.17 -14.89 -9.55
C ALA A 385 -7.87 -16.29 -8.96
N ALA A 386 -8.89 -17.14 -8.78
CA ALA A 386 -8.72 -18.51 -8.30
C ALA A 386 -7.89 -19.35 -9.30
N VAL A 387 -8.13 -19.21 -10.61
CA VAL A 387 -7.36 -19.88 -11.66
C VAL A 387 -5.92 -19.40 -11.68
N ALA A 388 -5.67 -18.09 -11.59
CA ALA A 388 -4.32 -17.52 -11.52
C ALA A 388 -3.54 -18.06 -10.32
N ALA A 389 -4.17 -18.09 -9.13
CA ALA A 389 -3.59 -18.69 -7.93
C ALA A 389 -3.28 -20.18 -8.13
N ALA A 390 -4.19 -20.91 -8.78
CA ALA A 390 -4.02 -22.34 -9.08
C ALA A 390 -2.80 -22.60 -9.98
N VAL A 391 -2.69 -21.85 -11.07
CA VAL A 391 -1.58 -21.95 -12.02
C VAL A 391 -0.25 -21.62 -11.35
N PHE A 392 -0.22 -20.55 -10.56
CA PHE A 392 0.97 -20.12 -9.86
C PHE A 392 1.45 -21.18 -8.85
N VAL A 393 0.56 -21.62 -7.96
CA VAL A 393 0.90 -22.59 -6.90
C VAL A 393 1.28 -23.95 -7.49
N ALA A 394 0.56 -24.43 -8.50
CA ALA A 394 0.91 -25.67 -9.21
C ALA A 394 2.26 -25.54 -9.94
N GLY A 395 2.54 -24.39 -10.54
CA GLY A 395 3.81 -24.07 -11.18
C GLY A 395 4.98 -24.04 -10.21
N ALA A 396 4.77 -23.47 -9.01
CA ALA A 396 5.79 -23.40 -7.94
C ALA A 396 6.02 -24.74 -7.23
N ALA A 397 4.95 -25.51 -6.96
CA ALA A 397 5.05 -26.77 -6.21
C ALA A 397 5.90 -27.84 -6.93
N ARG A 398 5.87 -27.88 -8.27
CA ARG A 398 6.65 -28.84 -9.06
C ARG A 398 8.16 -28.64 -8.95
N PRO A 399 8.77 -27.48 -9.27
CA PRO A 399 10.21 -27.30 -9.14
C PRO A 399 10.68 -27.47 -7.70
N VAL A 400 9.91 -26.99 -6.72
CA VAL A 400 10.21 -27.18 -5.29
C VAL A 400 10.30 -28.66 -4.94
N SER A 401 9.32 -29.48 -5.37
CA SER A 401 9.34 -30.93 -5.11
C SER A 401 10.50 -31.65 -5.80
N LEU A 402 10.88 -31.24 -7.00
CA LEU A 402 12.01 -31.80 -7.74
C LEU A 402 13.35 -31.44 -7.09
N LEU A 403 13.51 -30.20 -6.61
CA LEU A 403 14.69 -29.76 -5.88
C LEU A 403 14.84 -30.51 -4.54
N ALA A 404 13.75 -30.65 -3.78
CA ALA A 404 13.74 -31.43 -2.54
C ALA A 404 14.09 -32.91 -2.78
N ALA A 405 13.55 -33.49 -3.85
CA ALA A 405 13.85 -34.89 -4.20
C ALA A 405 15.29 -35.08 -4.72
N ARG A 406 15.91 -34.06 -5.35
CA ARG A 406 17.32 -34.14 -5.80
C ARG A 406 18.29 -34.35 -4.62
N SER A 407 18.06 -33.72 -3.49
CA SER A 407 18.92 -33.87 -2.29
C SER A 407 18.96 -35.30 -1.78
N ILE A 408 17.85 -36.04 -1.86
CA ILE A 408 17.74 -37.44 -1.40
C ILE A 408 18.23 -38.42 -2.45
N THR A 409 17.91 -38.17 -3.73
CA THR A 409 18.31 -39.08 -4.82
C THR A 409 19.79 -38.98 -5.18
N GLY A 410 20.52 -37.97 -4.72
CA GLY A 410 21.97 -37.84 -4.88
C GLY A 410 22.81 -38.65 -3.88
N MET A 411 22.23 -39.13 -2.73
CA MET A 411 22.96 -39.89 -1.73
C MET A 411 23.28 -41.31 -2.22
N ARG A 412 24.43 -41.86 -1.80
CA ARG A 412 24.78 -43.26 -2.08
C ARG A 412 23.84 -44.21 -1.31
N PRO A 413 23.38 -45.35 -1.86
CA PRO A 413 22.42 -46.25 -1.21
C PRO A 413 22.89 -46.77 0.18
N ALA A 414 24.15 -47.09 0.34
CA ALA A 414 24.73 -47.52 1.61
C ALA A 414 24.70 -46.41 2.68
N ALA A 415 25.00 -45.16 2.28
CA ALA A 415 24.94 -44.00 3.17
C ALA A 415 23.49 -43.64 3.56
N ALA A 416 22.54 -43.91 2.69
CA ALA A 416 21.14 -43.69 2.97
C ALA A 416 20.55 -44.71 3.94
N LEU A 417 21.03 -45.97 3.94
CA LEU A 417 20.63 -47.01 4.89
C LEU A 417 21.27 -46.80 6.28
N SER A 418 22.54 -46.34 6.36
CA SER A 418 23.17 -45.97 7.63
C SER A 418 22.56 -44.73 8.25
N ALA A 419 22.23 -43.70 7.44
CA ALA A 419 21.54 -42.50 7.87
C ALA A 419 20.09 -42.77 8.36
N ALA A 420 19.45 -43.84 7.91
CA ALA A 420 18.13 -44.29 8.40
C ALA A 420 18.20 -44.90 9.81
N ARG A 421 19.35 -45.42 10.22
CA ARG A 421 19.59 -46.04 11.56
C ARG A 421 20.09 -45.05 12.61
N ALA A 422 20.94 -44.11 12.23
CA ALA A 422 21.41 -43.00 13.08
C ALA A 422 21.67 -41.80 12.15
N PRO A 423 20.86 -40.75 12.20
CA PRO A 423 21.15 -39.54 11.44
C PRO A 423 22.38 -38.86 12.05
N GLU A 424 23.57 -39.15 11.52
CA GLU A 424 24.75 -38.35 11.83
C GLU A 424 24.49 -36.88 11.41
N PRO A 425 24.90 -35.94 12.26
CA PRO A 425 24.82 -34.53 11.97
C PRO A 425 25.87 -34.15 10.92
N GLY A 426 25.64 -34.49 9.65
CA GLY A 426 26.47 -33.96 8.57
C GLY A 426 26.54 -32.46 8.62
N GLU A 427 27.71 -31.85 8.49
CA GLU A 427 27.88 -30.40 8.42
C GLU A 427 27.07 -29.81 7.27
N PRO A 428 26.46 -28.63 7.44
CA PRO A 428 25.82 -27.92 6.32
C PRO A 428 26.88 -27.71 5.24
N GLY A 429 26.56 -28.04 3.98
CA GLY A 429 27.52 -28.00 2.89
C GLY A 429 28.21 -26.64 2.81
N ARG A 430 29.52 -26.63 2.60
CA ARG A 430 30.36 -25.40 2.55
C ARG A 430 29.79 -24.31 1.65
N LEU A 431 29.19 -24.71 0.51
CA LEU A 431 28.56 -23.77 -0.43
C LEU A 431 27.36 -23.05 0.20
N ARG A 432 26.51 -23.73 0.96
CA ARG A 432 25.33 -23.13 1.64
C ARG A 432 25.77 -22.18 2.74
N THR A 433 26.76 -22.54 3.52
CA THR A 433 27.31 -21.71 4.58
C THR A 433 28.01 -20.48 3.98
N GLY A 434 28.82 -20.66 2.93
CA GLY A 434 29.47 -19.56 2.23
C GLY A 434 28.49 -18.58 1.62
N ALA A 435 27.45 -19.09 0.94
CA ALA A 435 26.38 -18.23 0.39
C ALA A 435 25.61 -17.47 1.49
N GLY A 436 25.32 -18.15 2.62
CA GLY A 436 24.66 -17.49 3.75
C GLY A 436 25.53 -16.41 4.40
N MET A 437 26.82 -16.64 4.55
CA MET A 437 27.78 -15.64 5.03
C MET A 437 27.90 -14.44 4.08
N LEU A 438 28.03 -14.73 2.77
CA LEU A 438 28.11 -13.68 1.74
C LEU A 438 26.87 -12.77 1.78
N LEU A 439 25.69 -13.35 1.88
CA LEU A 439 24.43 -12.60 1.97
C LEU A 439 24.31 -11.86 3.32
N ALA A 440 24.81 -12.39 4.41
CA ALA A 440 24.82 -11.69 5.69
C ALA A 440 25.75 -10.48 5.65
N VAL A 441 26.97 -10.64 5.15
CA VAL A 441 27.95 -9.53 4.98
C VAL A 441 27.42 -8.51 3.96
N GLY A 442 26.90 -8.97 2.83
CA GLY A 442 26.29 -8.11 1.82
C GLY A 442 25.09 -7.33 2.34
N GLY A 443 24.22 -7.97 3.14
CA GLY A 443 23.07 -7.32 3.78
C GLY A 443 23.49 -6.27 4.81
N VAL A 444 24.49 -6.55 5.65
CA VAL A 444 25.03 -5.54 6.57
C VAL A 444 25.73 -4.42 5.80
N GLY A 445 26.50 -4.74 4.77
CA GLY A 445 27.15 -3.75 3.90
C GLY A 445 26.13 -2.83 3.20
N SER A 446 25.03 -3.40 2.69
CA SER A 446 23.92 -2.65 2.12
C SER A 446 23.22 -1.74 3.16
N ALA A 447 23.07 -2.20 4.40
CA ALA A 447 22.53 -1.39 5.50
C ALA A 447 23.46 -0.21 5.84
N VAL A 448 24.78 -0.44 5.91
CA VAL A 448 25.75 0.64 6.13
C VAL A 448 25.76 1.62 4.97
N ALA A 449 25.70 1.13 3.73
CA ALA A 449 25.59 1.98 2.55
C ALA A 449 24.31 2.83 2.57
N ALA A 450 23.19 2.28 3.05
CA ALA A 450 21.93 3.00 3.21
C ALA A 450 22.08 4.20 4.17
N MET A 451 22.87 4.06 5.24
CA MET A 451 23.11 5.16 6.21
C MET A 451 23.91 6.33 5.61
N ALA A 452 24.70 6.06 4.57
CA ALA A 452 25.51 7.07 3.88
C ALA A 452 24.77 7.74 2.71
N GLN A 453 23.57 7.25 2.38
CA GLN A 453 22.73 7.74 1.29
C GLN A 453 21.46 8.37 1.87
N GLY A 454 20.91 9.39 1.22
CA GLY A 454 19.63 9.99 1.57
C GLY A 454 18.46 9.49 0.69
N GLY A 455 17.24 9.84 1.03
CA GLY A 455 16.07 9.69 0.20
C GLY A 455 15.72 8.27 -0.20
N GLN A 456 15.25 8.08 -1.42
CA GLN A 456 14.78 6.77 -1.92
C GLN A 456 15.91 5.74 -2.05
N ALA A 457 17.13 6.15 -2.36
CA ALA A 457 18.28 5.25 -2.47
C ALA A 457 18.55 4.53 -1.15
N ALA A 458 18.44 5.24 -0.02
CA ALA A 458 18.56 4.65 1.31
C ALA A 458 17.47 3.63 1.59
N ALA A 459 16.21 3.91 1.21
CA ALA A 459 15.09 2.98 1.39
C ALA A 459 15.26 1.70 0.57
N VAL A 460 15.71 1.80 -0.69
CA VAL A 460 16.01 0.65 -1.55
C VAL A 460 17.16 -0.18 -0.97
N ALA A 461 18.24 0.47 -0.53
CA ALA A 461 19.39 -0.21 0.08
C ALA A 461 19.00 -0.91 1.40
N ALA A 462 18.17 -0.27 2.25
CA ALA A 462 17.65 -0.88 3.49
C ALA A 462 16.73 -2.07 3.20
N SER A 463 15.88 -1.99 2.18
CA SER A 463 15.01 -3.10 1.73
C SER A 463 15.83 -4.26 1.18
N GLY A 464 16.88 -3.98 0.41
CA GLY A 464 17.86 -4.95 -0.06
C GLY A 464 18.59 -5.63 1.10
N ALA A 465 19.00 -4.86 2.10
CA ALA A 465 19.60 -5.36 3.33
C ALA A 465 18.65 -6.32 4.07
N ALA A 466 17.39 -5.94 4.29
CA ALA A 466 16.39 -6.77 4.95
C ALA A 466 16.18 -8.11 4.22
N THR A 467 16.00 -8.06 2.89
CA THR A 467 15.81 -9.25 2.06
C THR A 467 17.03 -10.17 2.12
N SER A 468 18.24 -9.61 1.98
CA SER A 468 19.51 -10.37 2.03
C SER A 468 19.73 -11.04 3.38
N LEU A 469 19.47 -10.32 4.49
CA LEU A 469 19.60 -10.84 5.85
C LEU A 469 18.59 -11.95 6.15
N VAL A 470 17.35 -11.82 5.69
CA VAL A 470 16.30 -12.85 5.82
C VAL A 470 16.72 -14.14 5.10
N ILE A 471 17.24 -14.03 3.87
CA ILE A 471 17.74 -15.19 3.11
C ILE A 471 18.98 -15.78 3.80
N ALA A 472 19.88 -14.94 4.30
CA ALA A 472 21.05 -15.38 5.06
C ALA A 472 20.66 -16.21 6.29
N VAL A 473 19.66 -15.77 7.06
CA VAL A 473 19.12 -16.53 8.21
C VAL A 473 18.55 -17.87 7.77
N ALA A 474 17.83 -17.93 6.66
CA ALA A 474 17.30 -19.20 6.14
C ALA A 474 18.42 -20.18 5.74
N LEU A 475 19.53 -19.68 5.20
CA LEU A 475 20.69 -20.49 4.84
C LEU A 475 21.54 -20.90 6.06
N LEU A 476 21.73 -20.00 7.03
CA LEU A 476 22.52 -20.20 8.24
C LEU A 476 21.72 -20.84 9.39
N GLY A 477 20.45 -21.17 9.20
CA GLY A 477 19.54 -21.70 10.23
C GLY A 477 20.12 -22.77 11.16
N PRO A 478 20.87 -23.81 10.69
CA PRO A 478 21.49 -24.79 11.55
C PRO A 478 22.55 -24.23 12.50
N TRP A 479 23.32 -23.22 12.05
CA TRP A 479 24.33 -22.54 12.88
C TRP A 479 23.66 -21.66 13.94
N ILE A 480 22.63 -20.93 13.52
CA ILE A 480 21.80 -20.08 14.38
C ILE A 480 21.15 -20.93 15.48
N ALA A 481 20.57 -22.07 15.11
CA ALA A 481 20.02 -23.02 16.10
C ALA A 481 21.04 -23.55 17.09
N ARG A 482 22.27 -23.86 16.66
CA ARG A 482 23.36 -24.26 17.56
C ARG A 482 23.71 -23.14 18.54
N ALA A 483 23.84 -21.90 18.07
CA ALA A 483 24.12 -20.77 18.94
C ALA A 483 22.98 -20.52 19.94
N ALA A 484 21.75 -20.52 19.48
CA ALA A 484 20.56 -20.35 20.31
C ALA A 484 20.45 -21.44 21.40
N THR A 485 20.67 -22.72 21.05
CA THR A 485 20.61 -23.81 22.01
C THR A 485 21.76 -23.79 23.02
N ARG A 486 22.92 -23.27 22.67
CA ARG A 486 24.05 -23.07 23.62
C ARG A 486 23.71 -21.95 24.61
N VAL A 487 23.24 -20.80 24.13
CA VAL A 487 22.97 -19.62 24.96
C VAL A 487 21.72 -19.82 25.83
N LEU A 488 20.58 -20.09 25.21
CA LEU A 488 19.30 -20.22 25.91
C LEU A 488 19.13 -21.60 26.63
N GLY A 489 19.85 -22.64 26.21
CA GLY A 489 19.82 -23.93 26.87
C GLY A 489 20.53 -23.93 28.21
N ALA A 490 21.47 -23.03 28.49
CA ALA A 490 22.18 -22.95 29.75
C ALA A 490 21.25 -22.59 30.94
N PRO A 491 20.45 -21.51 30.90
CA PRO A 491 19.52 -21.24 31.99
C PRO A 491 18.44 -22.33 32.13
N LEU A 492 18.01 -22.93 31.02
CA LEU A 492 17.00 -23.97 31.04
C LEU A 492 17.46 -25.23 31.76
N ARG A 493 18.78 -25.58 31.64
CA ARG A 493 19.39 -26.67 32.39
C ARG A 493 19.47 -26.39 33.89
N ARG A 494 19.72 -25.15 34.29
CA ARG A 494 19.89 -24.75 35.71
C ARG A 494 18.53 -24.58 36.44
N ALA A 495 17.54 -23.97 35.77
CA ALA A 495 16.27 -23.60 36.43
C ALA A 495 15.11 -24.55 36.13
N GLY A 496 15.18 -25.38 35.07
CA GLY A 496 14.05 -26.19 34.56
C GLY A 496 13.87 -27.57 35.17
N GLY A 497 14.70 -28.01 36.17
CA GLY A 497 14.70 -29.36 36.74
C GLY A 497 14.90 -30.44 35.68
N VAL A 498 14.40 -31.65 35.94
CA VAL A 498 14.55 -32.80 35.03
C VAL A 498 13.97 -32.51 33.62
N SER A 499 12.82 -31.90 33.56
CA SER A 499 12.19 -31.56 32.27
C SER A 499 12.98 -30.51 31.48
N GLY A 500 13.60 -29.53 32.18
CA GLY A 500 14.43 -28.51 31.53
C GLY A 500 15.77 -29.09 31.05
N PHE A 501 16.37 -29.96 31.82
CA PHE A 501 17.58 -30.70 31.42
C PHE A 501 17.32 -31.55 30.17
N LEU A 502 16.24 -32.33 30.16
CA LEU A 502 15.83 -33.14 29.01
C LEU A 502 15.52 -32.27 27.78
N ALA A 503 14.82 -31.15 27.95
CA ALA A 503 14.52 -30.22 26.85
C ALA A 503 15.80 -29.64 26.25
N ALA A 504 16.74 -29.17 27.07
CA ALA A 504 18.01 -28.61 26.61
C ALA A 504 18.90 -29.65 25.90
N LYS A 505 18.98 -30.86 26.42
CA LYS A 505 19.75 -31.95 25.79
C LYS A 505 19.10 -32.44 24.49
N SER A 506 17.76 -32.57 24.47
CA SER A 506 17.00 -32.89 23.26
C SER A 506 17.20 -31.80 22.18
N ALA A 507 17.11 -30.54 22.57
CA ALA A 507 17.36 -29.42 21.68
C ALA A 507 18.78 -29.44 21.09
N ALA A 508 19.79 -29.70 21.92
CA ALA A 508 21.19 -29.80 21.48
C ALA A 508 21.45 -31.00 20.53
N ALA A 509 20.75 -32.13 20.75
CA ALA A 509 20.88 -33.32 19.89
C ALA A 509 20.21 -33.13 18.50
N HIS A 510 19.22 -32.25 18.38
CA HIS A 510 18.41 -32.10 17.17
C HIS A 510 18.55 -30.71 16.51
N ASN A 511 19.72 -30.12 16.52
CA ASN A 511 19.98 -28.74 16.04
C ASN A 511 19.47 -28.44 14.63
N ARG A 512 19.52 -29.42 13.69
CA ARG A 512 18.98 -29.21 12.31
C ARG A 512 17.47 -29.08 12.28
N ARG A 513 16.77 -29.87 13.10
CA ARG A 513 15.31 -29.82 13.19
C ARG A 513 14.85 -28.52 13.84
N LEU A 514 15.59 -28.08 14.88
CA LEU A 514 15.33 -26.79 15.53
C LEU A 514 15.62 -25.61 14.61
N GLY A 515 16.67 -25.65 13.82
CA GLY A 515 16.95 -24.66 12.81
C GLY A 515 15.80 -24.50 11.81
N ALA A 516 15.21 -25.62 11.40
CA ALA A 516 14.05 -25.61 10.52
C ALA A 516 12.78 -25.04 11.18
N ALA A 517 12.67 -25.11 12.52
CA ALA A 517 11.57 -24.50 13.28
C ALA A 517 11.82 -23.02 13.59
N ILE A 518 13.05 -22.62 13.88
CA ILE A 518 13.42 -21.23 14.18
C ILE A 518 13.31 -20.34 12.93
N THR A 519 13.73 -20.84 11.76
CA THR A 519 13.77 -20.05 10.53
C THR A 519 12.42 -19.41 10.16
N PRO A 520 11.28 -20.11 10.13
CA PRO A 520 9.99 -19.47 9.87
C PRO A 520 9.60 -18.41 10.92
N ILE A 521 9.94 -18.64 12.20
CA ILE A 521 9.66 -17.66 13.26
C ILE A 521 10.50 -16.40 13.06
N VAL A 522 11.80 -16.54 12.79
CA VAL A 522 12.69 -15.41 12.51
C VAL A 522 12.19 -14.62 11.31
N LEU A 523 11.76 -15.31 10.25
CA LEU A 523 11.22 -14.66 9.06
C LEU A 523 9.98 -13.82 9.38
N VAL A 524 9.01 -14.42 10.12
CA VAL A 524 7.78 -13.73 10.53
C VAL A 524 8.12 -12.48 11.35
N VAL A 525 8.93 -12.67 12.40
CA VAL A 525 9.28 -11.60 13.34
C VAL A 525 10.04 -10.49 12.62
N ALA A 526 11.06 -10.83 11.84
CA ALA A 526 11.84 -9.85 11.10
C ALA A 526 10.97 -9.05 10.13
N PHE A 527 10.13 -9.74 9.35
CA PHE A 527 9.26 -9.09 8.38
C PHE A 527 8.22 -8.18 9.05
N VAL A 528 7.48 -8.70 10.05
CA VAL A 528 6.45 -7.93 10.75
C VAL A 528 7.07 -6.74 11.49
N CYS A 529 8.24 -6.93 12.14
CA CYS A 529 8.94 -5.82 12.78
C CYS A 529 9.32 -4.73 11.77
N VAL A 530 9.86 -5.09 10.60
CA VAL A 530 10.21 -4.10 9.55
C VAL A 530 8.98 -3.32 9.12
N GLN A 531 7.87 -4.00 8.83
CA GLN A 531 6.64 -3.34 8.35
C GLN A 531 5.99 -2.43 9.41
N LEU A 532 5.95 -2.88 10.66
CA LEU A 532 5.35 -2.09 11.76
C LEU A 532 6.24 -0.92 12.20
N THR A 533 7.55 -1.09 12.14
CA THR A 533 8.50 -0.11 12.73
C THR A 533 8.88 0.98 11.74
N ALA A 534 9.00 0.67 10.44
CA ALA A 534 9.43 1.66 9.44
C ALA A 534 8.44 2.83 9.35
N GLY A 535 7.15 2.54 9.16
CA GLY A 535 6.10 3.58 9.11
C GLY A 535 6.00 4.37 10.42
N ALA A 536 5.90 3.67 11.56
CA ALA A 536 5.80 4.31 12.88
C ALA A 536 7.02 5.18 13.23
N THR A 537 8.20 4.82 12.73
CA THR A 537 9.42 5.64 12.93
C THR A 537 9.36 6.95 12.14
N LEU A 538 8.97 6.87 10.87
CA LEU A 538 8.81 8.05 10.02
C LEU A 538 7.73 8.99 10.56
N GLU A 539 6.57 8.43 10.91
CA GLU A 539 5.44 9.18 11.45
C GLU A 539 5.84 9.91 12.73
N ARG A 540 6.49 9.23 13.67
CA ARG A 540 6.95 9.83 14.91
C ARG A 540 8.04 10.90 14.69
N ALA A 541 8.90 10.73 13.68
CA ALA A 541 9.88 11.72 13.32
C ALA A 541 9.21 12.97 12.72
N ALA A 542 8.24 12.78 11.84
CA ALA A 542 7.43 13.85 11.27
C ALA A 542 6.65 14.62 12.35
N ASP A 543 6.04 13.91 13.33
CA ASP A 543 5.36 14.53 14.46
C ASP A 543 6.29 15.43 15.28
N ARG A 544 7.47 14.91 15.65
CA ARG A 544 8.46 15.69 16.41
C ARG A 544 8.95 16.92 15.63
N GLN A 545 9.13 16.77 14.31
CA GLN A 545 9.52 17.92 13.48
C GLN A 545 8.39 18.94 13.38
N ALA A 546 7.13 18.50 13.25
CA ALA A 546 5.97 19.37 13.22
C ALA A 546 5.74 20.08 14.57
N GLU A 547 5.86 19.35 15.69
CA GLU A 547 5.82 19.95 17.03
C GLU A 547 6.89 21.02 17.22
N ALA A 548 8.14 20.73 16.79
CA ALA A 548 9.25 21.68 16.89
C ALA A 548 9.12 22.86 15.90
N ALA A 549 8.36 22.68 14.83
CA ALA A 549 8.09 23.72 13.84
C ALA A 549 6.94 24.64 14.25
N LEU A 550 6.00 24.17 15.05
CA LEU A 550 4.81 24.93 15.42
C LEU A 550 5.17 26.12 16.33
N ARG A 551 4.83 27.31 15.90
CA ARG A 551 4.90 28.56 16.68
C ARG A 551 3.54 29.22 16.88
N ALA A 552 2.53 28.80 16.07
CA ALA A 552 1.18 29.31 16.18
C ALA A 552 0.50 28.81 17.47
N ASP A 553 -0.31 29.68 18.08
CA ASP A 553 -1.10 29.38 19.29
C ASP A 553 -2.51 28.93 18.90
N LEU A 554 -3.05 29.55 17.84
CA LEU A 554 -4.40 29.31 17.35
C LEU A 554 -4.38 28.93 15.86
N VAL A 555 -5.40 28.20 15.45
CA VAL A 555 -5.68 27.91 14.04
C VAL A 555 -7.12 28.22 13.72
N VAL A 556 -7.32 28.82 12.53
CA VAL A 556 -8.64 29.03 11.97
C VAL A 556 -8.81 28.03 10.82
N THR A 557 -9.92 27.31 10.83
CA THR A 557 -10.30 26.35 9.79
C THR A 557 -11.75 26.55 9.36
N ALA A 558 -12.08 26.18 8.13
CA ALA A 558 -13.46 26.09 7.66
C ALA A 558 -13.61 24.85 6.77
N PRO A 559 -14.79 24.19 6.73
CA PRO A 559 -14.99 22.95 5.97
C PRO A 559 -14.63 23.04 4.49
N ALA A 560 -14.97 24.16 3.84
CA ALA A 560 -14.66 24.39 2.42
C ALA A 560 -13.40 25.27 2.21
N GLY A 561 -12.56 25.43 3.23
CA GLY A 561 -11.41 26.33 3.21
C GLY A 561 -11.78 27.80 3.42
N LEU A 562 -10.77 28.63 3.62
CA LEU A 562 -10.89 30.06 3.90
C LEU A 562 -10.39 30.87 2.69
N PRO A 563 -11.07 31.92 2.29
CA PRO A 563 -10.58 32.78 1.22
C PRO A 563 -9.34 33.58 1.66
N ALA A 564 -8.56 34.07 0.69
CA ALA A 564 -7.27 34.75 0.94
C ALA A 564 -7.37 35.98 1.83
N ASP A 565 -8.48 36.71 1.74
CA ASP A 565 -8.76 37.91 2.53
C ASP A 565 -8.99 37.61 4.03
N ALA A 566 -9.39 36.39 4.37
CA ALA A 566 -9.57 35.96 5.76
C ALA A 566 -8.24 36.02 6.54
N ALA A 567 -7.12 35.60 5.94
CA ALA A 567 -5.80 35.69 6.57
C ALA A 567 -5.40 37.15 6.84
N ALA A 568 -5.70 38.04 5.89
CA ALA A 568 -5.46 39.48 6.07
C ALA A 568 -6.39 40.10 7.14
N ALA A 569 -7.65 39.66 7.25
CA ALA A 569 -8.56 40.10 8.30
C ALA A 569 -8.10 39.64 9.70
N VAL A 570 -7.65 38.40 9.83
CA VAL A 570 -7.10 37.85 11.08
C VAL A 570 -5.83 38.60 11.50
N ARG A 571 -4.94 38.92 10.56
CA ARG A 571 -3.68 39.65 10.84
C ARG A 571 -3.94 41.04 11.44
N ARG A 572 -4.99 41.70 11.00
CA ARG A 572 -5.39 43.02 11.50
C ARG A 572 -6.12 42.98 12.85
N ALA A 573 -6.45 41.80 13.34
CA ALA A 573 -7.17 41.68 14.62
C ALA A 573 -6.27 42.03 15.80
N PRO A 574 -6.78 42.76 16.80
CA PRO A 574 -6.00 43.16 17.98
C PRO A 574 -5.43 41.96 18.73
N GLY A 575 -4.13 42.06 19.12
CA GLY A 575 -3.44 41.00 19.85
C GLY A 575 -2.92 39.85 18.96
N VAL A 576 -2.93 39.99 17.64
CA VAL A 576 -2.34 39.04 16.68
C VAL A 576 -0.94 39.54 16.30
N ALA A 577 0.09 38.75 16.64
CA ALA A 577 1.48 39.03 16.29
C ALA A 577 1.83 38.62 14.85
N ALA A 578 1.28 37.47 14.39
CA ALA A 578 1.45 36.98 13.03
C ALA A 578 0.27 36.10 12.61
N ALA A 579 -0.07 36.11 11.33
CA ALA A 579 -1.09 35.22 10.77
C ALA A 579 -0.70 34.77 9.36
N THR A 580 -0.53 33.46 9.18
CA THR A 580 -0.12 32.83 7.92
C THR A 580 -1.25 31.99 7.34
N GLY A 581 -1.74 32.38 6.16
CA GLY A 581 -2.62 31.52 5.36
C GLY A 581 -1.80 30.35 4.76
N VAL A 582 -2.35 29.16 4.83
CA VAL A 582 -1.71 27.93 4.31
C VAL A 582 -2.62 27.31 3.26
N LEU A 583 -2.23 27.43 2.00
CA LEU A 583 -2.83 26.76 0.87
C LEU A 583 -2.13 25.42 0.65
N ARG A 584 -2.88 24.36 0.37
CA ARG A 584 -2.33 23.03 0.07
C ARG A 584 -2.46 22.71 -1.40
N SER A 585 -1.38 22.24 -1.99
CA SER A 585 -1.35 21.74 -3.36
C SER A 585 -0.25 20.66 -3.48
N SER A 586 0.10 20.25 -4.68
CA SER A 586 1.26 19.40 -4.92
C SER A 586 2.05 19.88 -6.14
N VAL A 587 3.31 19.46 -6.20
CA VAL A 587 4.17 19.64 -7.37
C VAL A 587 4.68 18.30 -7.86
N LEU A 588 4.98 18.21 -9.15
CA LEU A 588 5.62 17.05 -9.75
C LEU A 588 7.09 17.40 -10.07
N LEU A 589 7.99 16.53 -9.61
CA LEU A 589 9.41 16.62 -9.90
C LEU A 589 9.78 15.51 -10.88
N ALA A 590 10.28 15.92 -12.06
CA ALA A 590 10.82 15.02 -13.05
C ALA A 590 12.31 14.82 -12.78
N HIS A 591 12.74 13.60 -12.49
CA HIS A 591 14.13 13.28 -12.22
C HIS A 591 14.49 11.88 -12.75
N ARG A 592 15.76 11.50 -12.62
CA ARG A 592 16.23 10.16 -12.99
C ARG A 592 16.66 9.41 -11.76
N GLU A 593 16.09 8.24 -11.53
CA GLU A 593 16.52 7.33 -10.47
C GLU A 593 17.25 6.14 -11.10
N MET A 594 18.54 5.96 -10.80
CA MET A 594 19.39 4.94 -11.42
C MET A 594 19.32 4.90 -12.95
N GLY A 595 19.08 6.08 -13.58
CA GLY A 595 18.97 6.23 -15.02
C GLY A 595 17.54 6.14 -15.59
N ASP A 596 16.59 5.51 -14.90
CA ASP A 596 15.20 5.45 -15.30
C ASP A 596 14.45 6.77 -15.03
N PRO A 597 13.53 7.18 -15.93
CA PRO A 597 12.70 8.36 -15.70
C PRO A 597 11.73 8.14 -14.54
N LYS A 598 11.69 9.10 -13.63
CA LYS A 598 10.74 9.17 -12.52
C LYS A 598 10.00 10.49 -12.56
N LEU A 599 8.76 10.45 -12.11
CA LEU A 599 7.89 11.62 -11.98
C LEU A 599 7.14 11.50 -10.66
N ASP A 600 7.75 12.07 -9.62
CA ASP A 600 7.24 11.93 -8.25
C ASP A 600 6.43 13.16 -7.85
N ARG A 601 5.33 12.91 -7.14
CA ARG A 601 4.46 13.94 -6.60
C ARG A 601 4.87 14.28 -5.17
N TYR A 602 5.07 15.56 -4.92
CA TYR A 602 5.37 16.10 -3.60
C TYR A 602 4.27 17.07 -3.17
N PRO A 603 3.64 16.85 -2.02
CA PRO A 603 2.72 17.84 -1.46
C PRO A 603 3.48 19.09 -1.07
N VAL A 604 2.89 20.27 -1.32
CA VAL A 604 3.50 21.56 -1.02
C VAL A 604 2.58 22.44 -0.18
N LEU A 605 3.20 23.25 0.67
CA LEU A 605 2.54 24.33 1.38
C LEU A 605 2.75 25.63 0.59
N GLY A 606 1.65 26.22 0.12
CA GLY A 606 1.60 27.60 -0.35
C GLY A 606 1.37 28.53 0.83
N VAL A 607 2.35 29.35 1.18
CA VAL A 607 2.31 30.14 2.42
C VAL A 607 2.32 31.63 2.12
N THR A 608 1.67 32.40 2.98
CA THR A 608 1.81 33.86 2.97
C THR A 608 3.17 34.24 3.53
N ALA A 609 4.10 34.64 2.68
CA ALA A 609 5.53 34.67 2.95
C ALA A 609 5.96 35.58 4.10
N GLY A 610 5.42 36.80 4.19
CA GLY A 610 5.90 37.81 5.14
C GLY A 610 5.72 37.48 6.62
N GLU A 611 4.84 36.52 6.95
CA GLU A 611 4.45 36.21 8.33
C GLU A 611 4.82 34.77 8.74
N LEU A 612 5.41 34.01 7.83
CA LEU A 612 5.68 32.59 8.01
C LEU A 612 6.57 32.32 9.23
N SER A 613 7.64 33.08 9.40
CA SER A 613 8.60 32.91 10.52
C SER A 613 7.97 33.14 11.89
N GLY A 614 6.89 33.91 11.97
CA GLY A 614 6.12 34.14 13.20
C GLY A 614 5.27 32.93 13.60
N THR A 615 4.79 32.15 12.66
CA THR A 615 3.84 31.05 12.90
C THR A 615 4.47 29.66 12.76
N VAL A 616 5.51 29.52 11.93
CA VAL A 616 6.20 28.25 11.66
C VAL A 616 7.71 28.45 11.72
N ALA A 617 8.43 27.53 12.35
CA ALA A 617 9.88 27.47 12.42
C ALA A 617 10.42 26.25 11.67
N PRO A 618 10.69 26.33 10.37
CA PRO A 618 11.10 25.16 9.60
C PRO A 618 12.56 24.71 9.85
N GLY A 619 13.33 25.48 10.64
CA GLY A 619 14.75 25.17 10.90
C GLY A 619 15.60 25.50 9.67
N VAL A 620 15.77 26.77 9.36
CA VAL A 620 16.56 27.21 8.19
C VAL A 620 18.01 26.82 8.39
N ALA A 621 18.53 26.03 7.45
CA ALA A 621 19.92 25.61 7.41
C ALA A 621 20.79 26.60 6.63
N SER A 622 20.27 27.16 5.54
CA SER A 622 20.93 28.16 4.71
C SER A 622 19.89 29.04 3.99
N GLY A 623 20.28 30.27 3.65
CA GLY A 623 19.38 31.23 3.00
C GLY A 623 18.48 31.99 3.97
N ASP A 624 17.41 32.60 3.43
CA ASP A 624 16.46 33.40 4.21
C ASP A 624 15.03 33.15 3.74
N LEU A 625 14.13 32.78 4.66
CA LEU A 625 12.70 32.63 4.40
C LEU A 625 11.98 33.93 4.10
N ALA A 626 12.52 35.08 4.52
CA ALA A 626 11.94 36.38 4.15
C ALA A 626 12.05 36.67 2.64
N ALA A 627 13.00 36.01 1.95
CA ALA A 627 13.15 36.05 0.49
C ALA A 627 12.16 35.12 -0.26
N LEU A 628 11.35 34.32 0.45
CA LEU A 628 10.33 33.45 -0.15
C LEU A 628 9.11 34.28 -0.57
N THR A 629 9.23 35.06 -1.63
CA THR A 629 8.23 36.01 -2.12
C THR A 629 8.06 35.91 -3.63
N GLY A 630 6.90 36.35 -4.14
CA GLY A 630 6.59 36.36 -5.56
C GLY A 630 6.34 34.95 -6.13
N SER A 631 6.25 34.85 -7.45
CA SER A 631 5.87 33.59 -8.14
C SER A 631 7.05 32.72 -8.58
N SER A 632 8.32 33.12 -8.31
CA SER A 632 9.51 32.47 -8.88
C SER A 632 10.51 31.98 -7.85
N THR A 633 10.09 31.86 -6.58
CA THR A 633 10.97 31.42 -5.47
C THR A 633 10.45 30.13 -4.82
N VAL A 634 11.35 29.38 -4.18
CA VAL A 634 11.04 28.14 -3.47
C VAL A 634 11.99 27.95 -2.29
N ALA A 635 11.46 27.43 -1.18
CA ALA A 635 12.27 26.85 -0.12
C ALA A 635 12.25 25.34 -0.24
N VAL A 636 13.41 24.69 -0.06
CA VAL A 636 13.60 23.25 -0.30
C VAL A 636 14.08 22.57 0.97
N GLY A 637 13.58 21.38 1.27
CA GLY A 637 14.09 20.54 2.34
C GLY A 637 15.55 20.12 2.10
N ARG A 638 16.35 20.02 3.15
CA ARG A 638 17.80 19.72 3.05
C ARG A 638 18.06 18.44 2.27
N ASP A 639 17.40 17.35 2.64
CA ASP A 639 17.64 16.06 2.00
C ASP A 639 17.33 16.11 0.50
N ARG A 640 16.29 16.87 0.12
CA ARG A 640 15.92 17.07 -1.28
C ARG A 640 16.90 17.99 -2.02
N ALA A 641 17.37 19.03 -1.36
CA ALA A 641 18.38 19.92 -1.94
C ALA A 641 19.69 19.17 -2.21
N ASP A 642 20.13 18.33 -1.26
CA ASP A 642 21.33 17.50 -1.41
C ASP A 642 21.16 16.47 -2.53
N GLU A 643 20.01 15.82 -2.64
CA GLU A 643 19.72 14.83 -3.70
C GLU A 643 19.68 15.47 -5.10
N LEU A 644 19.12 16.66 -5.22
CA LEU A 644 19.08 17.40 -6.47
C LEU A 644 20.39 18.12 -6.78
N GLY A 645 21.31 18.22 -5.82
CA GLY A 645 22.56 18.95 -5.94
C GLY A 645 22.36 20.46 -6.13
N VAL A 646 21.33 21.04 -5.47
CA VAL A 646 20.97 22.46 -5.60
C VAL A 646 21.22 23.21 -4.30
N GLY A 647 21.73 24.43 -4.43
CA GLY A 647 21.98 25.37 -3.34
C GLY A 647 21.20 26.68 -3.49
N ILE A 648 21.50 27.63 -2.59
CA ILE A 648 20.87 28.95 -2.63
C ILE A 648 21.23 29.67 -3.95
N GLY A 649 20.21 30.17 -4.63
CA GLY A 649 20.33 30.88 -5.92
C GLY A 649 20.13 30.00 -7.14
N ASP A 650 20.26 28.67 -7.00
CA ASP A 650 20.03 27.72 -8.08
C ASP A 650 18.54 27.65 -8.46
N ARG A 651 18.23 27.08 -9.63
CA ARG A 651 16.88 26.90 -10.11
C ARG A 651 16.46 25.44 -10.09
N VAL A 652 15.33 25.16 -9.45
CA VAL A 652 14.67 23.86 -9.51
C VAL A 652 13.50 23.94 -10.50
N ARG A 653 13.45 22.99 -11.45
CA ARG A 653 12.30 22.84 -12.37
C ARG A 653 11.26 21.93 -11.75
N LEU A 654 10.09 22.48 -11.50
CA LEU A 654 8.94 21.78 -10.95
C LEU A 654 7.76 21.93 -11.93
N ARG A 655 6.85 20.98 -11.89
CA ARG A 655 5.55 21.15 -12.51
C ARG A 655 4.52 21.35 -11.41
N LEU A 656 3.77 22.43 -11.48
CA LEU A 656 2.71 22.76 -10.53
C LEU A 656 1.57 21.73 -10.61
N GLY A 657 0.62 21.77 -9.69
CA GLY A 657 -0.46 20.80 -9.61
C GLY A 657 -1.27 20.63 -10.89
N ASP A 658 -1.46 21.71 -11.66
CA ASP A 658 -2.08 21.72 -12.99
C ASP A 658 -1.14 21.26 -14.13
N GLY A 659 0.13 20.97 -13.79
CA GLY A 659 1.18 20.51 -14.68
C GLY A 659 1.93 21.59 -15.43
N THR A 660 1.72 22.86 -15.13
CA THR A 660 2.52 23.97 -15.66
C THR A 660 3.97 23.83 -15.20
N GLU A 661 4.91 23.83 -16.14
CA GLU A 661 6.34 23.75 -15.82
C GLU A 661 6.87 25.12 -15.43
N THR A 662 7.53 25.22 -14.30
CA THR A 662 8.11 26.46 -13.78
C THR A 662 9.53 26.23 -13.25
N GLY A 663 10.39 27.24 -13.42
CA GLY A 663 11.75 27.24 -12.89
C GLY A 663 11.84 28.16 -11.67
N LEU A 664 11.86 27.61 -10.47
CA LEU A 664 11.85 28.33 -9.20
C LEU A 664 13.27 28.49 -8.64
N ARG A 665 13.62 29.68 -8.17
CA ARG A 665 14.90 29.96 -7.53
C ARG A 665 14.87 29.55 -6.05
N VAL A 666 15.83 28.75 -5.62
CA VAL A 666 16.00 28.35 -4.22
C VAL A 666 16.45 29.54 -3.39
N VAL A 667 15.66 29.92 -2.37
CA VAL A 667 15.96 31.05 -1.48
C VAL A 667 16.26 30.61 -0.05
N ALA A 668 15.79 29.43 0.34
CA ALA A 668 16.07 28.86 1.65
C ALA A 668 16.16 27.32 1.57
N VAL A 669 17.02 26.73 2.38
CA VAL A 669 17.08 25.29 2.65
C VAL A 669 16.76 25.07 4.13
N TYR A 670 15.87 24.12 4.43
CA TYR A 670 15.38 23.88 5.80
C TYR A 670 15.44 22.41 6.21
N GLU A 671 15.52 22.15 7.53
CA GLU A 671 15.80 20.82 8.08
C GLU A 671 14.53 19.98 8.34
N ARG A 672 13.38 20.60 8.65
CA ARG A 672 12.17 19.91 9.11
C ARG A 672 11.24 19.51 7.97
N ALA A 673 11.83 18.92 6.92
CA ALA A 673 11.10 18.54 5.71
C ALA A 673 10.12 17.38 5.90
N LEU A 674 10.39 16.42 6.80
CA LEU A 674 9.47 15.34 7.10
C LEU A 674 8.13 15.82 7.68
N GLY A 675 8.16 16.87 8.50
CA GLY A 675 6.95 17.47 9.06
C GLY A 675 6.27 18.45 8.11
N LEU A 676 7.03 19.28 7.41
CA LEU A 676 6.54 20.41 6.63
C LEU A 676 6.50 20.19 5.12
N GLY A 677 6.99 19.03 4.63
CA GLY A 677 7.14 18.73 3.21
C GLY A 677 8.48 19.10 2.64
N GLU A 678 8.75 18.60 1.43
CA GLU A 678 10.02 18.77 0.73
C GLU A 678 10.18 20.15 0.05
N PHE A 679 9.04 20.78 -0.26
CA PHE A 679 8.97 22.07 -0.93
C PHE A 679 7.96 22.98 -0.24
N MET A 680 8.33 24.26 -0.11
CA MET A 680 7.47 25.32 0.38
C MET A 680 7.51 26.48 -0.62
N LEU A 681 6.35 26.92 -1.07
CA LEU A 681 6.19 27.97 -2.08
C LEU A 681 5.48 29.18 -1.51
N PRO A 682 5.75 30.36 -2.03
CA PRO A 682 4.87 31.51 -1.80
C PRO A 682 3.48 31.20 -2.35
N ARG A 683 2.43 31.72 -1.71
CA ARG A 683 1.05 31.56 -2.19
C ARG A 683 0.90 32.05 -3.64
N GLU A 684 1.57 33.14 -3.98
CA GLU A 684 1.55 33.79 -5.30
C GLU A 684 2.06 32.86 -6.42
N ALA A 685 2.94 31.90 -6.10
CA ALA A 685 3.43 30.92 -7.05
C ALA A 685 2.37 29.86 -7.40
N LEU A 686 1.36 29.68 -6.56
CA LEU A 686 0.27 28.72 -6.75
C LEU A 686 -1.02 29.38 -7.26
N THR A 687 -1.15 30.69 -7.17
CA THR A 687 -2.30 31.47 -7.66
C THR A 687 -2.50 31.21 -9.16
N GLY A 688 -3.73 30.88 -9.57
CA GLY A 688 -4.07 30.51 -10.95
C GLY A 688 -3.74 29.05 -11.32
N HIS A 689 -2.98 28.30 -10.49
CA HIS A 689 -2.52 26.94 -10.75
C HIS A 689 -3.16 25.89 -9.83
N VAL A 690 -4.13 26.29 -9.02
CA VAL A 690 -4.89 25.41 -8.12
C VAL A 690 -6.36 25.38 -8.53
N SER A 691 -7.05 24.32 -8.18
CA SER A 691 -8.48 24.14 -8.47
C SER A 691 -9.34 25.09 -7.63
N ALA A 692 -8.88 25.44 -6.42
CA ALA A 692 -9.55 26.40 -5.55
C ALA A 692 -8.50 27.22 -4.78
N GLU A 693 -8.55 28.55 -4.90
CA GLU A 693 -7.63 29.48 -4.23
C GLU A 693 -8.02 29.73 -2.77
N ARG A 694 -8.16 28.65 -1.98
CA ARG A 694 -8.59 28.74 -0.59
C ARG A 694 -7.50 28.23 0.34
N ASP A 695 -7.29 28.94 1.43
CA ASP A 695 -6.43 28.47 2.50
C ASP A 695 -7.12 27.32 3.25
N ALA A 696 -6.46 26.19 3.35
CA ALA A 696 -6.94 25.07 4.14
C ALA A 696 -7.06 25.45 5.61
N ARG A 697 -6.18 26.37 6.06
CA ARG A 697 -6.12 26.89 7.43
C ARG A 697 -5.37 28.21 7.50
N ILE A 698 -5.60 28.96 8.59
CA ILE A 698 -4.81 30.16 8.94
C ILE A 698 -4.16 29.88 10.30
N LEU A 699 -2.83 29.87 10.34
CA LEU A 699 -2.05 29.76 11.56
C LEU A 699 -1.90 31.15 12.18
N VAL A 700 -2.14 31.25 13.48
CA VAL A 700 -2.14 32.53 14.20
C VAL A 700 -1.24 32.48 15.41
N ARG A 701 -0.33 33.47 15.53
CA ARG A 701 0.46 33.73 16.71
C ARG A 701 -0.15 34.89 17.48
N SER A 702 -0.42 34.73 18.75
CA SER A 702 -0.99 35.73 19.63
C SER A 702 0.09 36.55 20.31
N GLU A 703 -0.15 37.83 20.54
CA GLU A 703 0.56 38.63 21.52
C GLU A 703 -0.01 38.30 22.90
N ALA A 704 0.80 37.84 23.83
CA ALA A 704 0.42 37.56 25.24
C ALA A 704 -0.81 36.64 25.46
N GLY A 705 -1.14 35.78 24.51
CA GLY A 705 -2.18 34.71 24.69
C GLY A 705 -3.64 35.19 24.66
N SER A 706 -3.94 36.43 24.29
CA SER A 706 -5.29 37.04 24.42
C SER A 706 -6.10 37.18 23.11
N ALA A 707 -5.57 36.76 21.96
CA ALA A 707 -6.16 37.05 20.64
C ALA A 707 -7.40 36.22 20.28
N ALA A 708 -7.79 35.18 21.02
CA ALA A 708 -8.84 34.23 20.58
C ALA A 708 -10.21 34.91 20.33
N ALA A 709 -10.58 35.88 21.18
CA ALA A 709 -11.85 36.61 21.03
C ALA A 709 -11.84 37.59 19.85
N SER A 710 -10.71 38.28 19.62
CA SER A 710 -10.53 39.18 18.49
C SER A 710 -10.46 38.42 17.17
N VAL A 711 -9.78 37.26 17.13
CA VAL A 711 -9.73 36.39 15.97
C VAL A 711 -11.12 35.85 15.64
N ARG A 712 -11.89 35.37 16.63
CA ARG A 712 -13.29 34.93 16.40
C ARG A 712 -14.15 36.05 15.82
N ARG A 713 -14.01 37.28 16.27
CA ARG A 713 -14.72 38.42 15.68
C ARG A 713 -14.29 38.75 14.26
N ALA A 714 -12.97 38.66 14.00
CA ALA A 714 -12.44 38.88 12.64
C ALA A 714 -12.91 37.83 11.64
N VAL A 715 -13.10 36.56 12.07
CA VAL A 715 -13.55 35.49 11.18
C VAL A 715 -15.06 35.27 11.17
N ALA A 716 -15.82 35.98 11.98
CA ALA A 716 -17.29 35.89 12.02
C ALA A 716 -18.01 36.12 10.66
N PRO A 717 -17.49 36.95 9.74
CA PRO A 717 -18.07 37.09 8.40
C PRO A 717 -17.87 35.86 7.50
N TYR A 718 -16.96 34.96 7.82
CA TYR A 718 -16.62 33.79 7.01
C TYR A 718 -17.41 32.57 7.50
N ALA A 719 -18.17 31.97 6.58
CA ALA A 719 -19.10 30.90 6.91
C ALA A 719 -18.36 29.64 7.39
N GLY A 720 -18.79 29.08 8.51
CA GLY A 720 -18.23 27.85 9.08
C GLY A 720 -16.83 27.99 9.64
N ALA A 721 -16.29 29.21 9.74
CA ALA A 721 -14.96 29.43 10.33
C ALA A 721 -14.94 29.11 11.83
N GLN A 722 -14.00 28.27 12.23
CA GLN A 722 -13.80 27.85 13.62
C GLN A 722 -12.39 28.21 14.08
N VAL A 723 -12.28 28.67 15.32
CA VAL A 723 -11.02 29.03 15.98
C VAL A 723 -10.76 28.07 17.09
N ARG A 724 -9.66 27.32 17.01
CA ARG A 724 -9.20 26.40 18.06
C ARG A 724 -7.71 26.55 18.35
N ALA A 725 -7.24 25.93 19.40
CA ALA A 725 -5.80 25.83 19.66
C ALA A 725 -5.09 25.10 18.51
N ALA A 726 -3.91 25.60 18.14
CA ALA A 726 -3.09 24.98 17.11
C ALA A 726 -2.39 23.73 17.68
N THR A 727 -2.27 22.72 16.82
CA THR A 727 -1.59 21.46 17.13
C THR A 727 -0.53 21.18 16.06
N ALA A 728 0.36 20.21 16.30
CA ALA A 728 1.37 19.80 15.33
C ALA A 728 0.76 19.39 13.97
N ASP A 729 -0.43 18.78 13.98
CA ASP A 729 -1.16 18.39 12.77
C ASP A 729 -1.55 19.57 11.87
N ASP A 730 -1.60 20.77 12.44
CA ASP A 730 -1.93 21.96 11.69
C ASP A 730 -0.77 22.48 10.83
N VAL A 731 0.46 22.12 11.14
CA VAL A 731 1.62 22.45 10.33
C VAL A 731 2.10 21.27 9.48
N ARG A 732 1.64 20.03 9.78
CA ARG A 732 1.97 18.85 8.96
C ARG A 732 1.39 18.97 7.55
N ILE A 733 2.23 18.62 6.58
CA ILE A 733 1.82 18.60 5.18
C ILE A 733 0.99 17.37 4.83
N ALA A 734 1.41 16.20 5.32
CA ALA A 734 0.63 14.98 5.24
C ALA A 734 -0.23 14.85 6.52
N PRO A 735 -1.53 14.56 6.42
CA PRO A 735 -2.28 14.20 7.62
C PRO A 735 -1.61 13.00 8.29
N SER A 736 -1.67 12.92 9.62
CA SER A 736 -1.43 11.66 10.35
C SER A 736 -2.22 10.57 9.65
N SER A 737 -1.64 9.38 9.52
CA SER A 737 -2.23 8.25 8.79
C SER A 737 -3.75 8.19 9.00
N SER A 738 -4.51 8.21 7.92
CA SER A 738 -5.96 8.12 8.03
C SER A 738 -6.31 6.75 8.64
N GLU A 739 -7.45 6.62 9.32
CA GLU A 739 -7.94 5.31 9.79
C GLU A 739 -7.87 4.24 8.67
N LYS A 740 -7.94 4.67 7.41
CA LYS A 740 -7.84 3.83 6.21
C LYS A 740 -6.42 3.33 5.95
N ASP A 741 -5.41 4.18 6.14
CA ASP A 741 -4.00 3.78 5.98
C ASP A 741 -3.58 2.80 7.08
N ASP A 742 -4.05 3.02 8.31
CA ASP A 742 -3.88 2.07 9.40
C ASP A 742 -4.57 0.74 9.11
N ALA A 743 -5.78 0.75 8.54
CA ALA A 743 -6.48 -0.47 8.13
C ALA A 743 -5.70 -1.24 7.04
N LEU A 744 -5.12 -0.54 6.05
CA LEU A 744 -4.26 -1.14 5.02
C LEU A 744 -3.03 -1.82 5.60
N ILE A 745 -2.34 -1.16 6.52
CA ILE A 745 -1.18 -1.71 7.22
C ILE A 745 -1.61 -2.93 8.06
N VAL A 746 -2.68 -2.83 8.82
CA VAL A 746 -3.21 -3.92 9.64
C VAL A 746 -3.62 -5.12 8.78
N ILE A 747 -4.28 -4.90 7.64
CA ILE A 747 -4.63 -5.97 6.70
C ILE A 747 -3.36 -6.61 6.13
N GLY A 748 -2.42 -5.82 5.62
CA GLY A 748 -1.18 -6.31 5.04
C GLY A 748 -0.36 -7.12 6.04
N VAL A 749 -0.11 -6.57 7.21
CA VAL A 749 0.65 -7.21 8.29
C VAL A 749 -0.12 -8.41 8.86
N GLY A 750 -1.44 -8.29 9.06
CA GLY A 750 -2.29 -9.35 9.59
C GLY A 750 -2.34 -10.56 8.67
N VAL A 751 -2.51 -10.34 7.38
CA VAL A 751 -2.56 -11.39 6.36
C VAL A 751 -1.21 -12.10 6.24
N ILE A 752 -0.12 -11.35 6.11
CA ILE A 752 1.23 -11.91 5.98
C ILE A 752 1.66 -12.59 7.28
N GLY A 753 1.43 -11.93 8.41
CA GLY A 753 1.72 -12.47 9.74
C GLY A 753 0.93 -13.73 10.03
N GLY A 754 -0.37 -13.75 9.75
CA GLY A 754 -1.25 -14.92 9.92
C GLY A 754 -0.81 -16.11 9.06
N PHE A 755 -0.48 -15.86 7.78
CA PHE A 755 0.06 -16.90 6.90
C PHE A 755 1.39 -17.46 7.40
N ALA A 756 2.27 -16.61 7.87
CA ALA A 756 3.57 -17.00 8.37
C ALA A 756 3.46 -17.74 9.73
N LEU A 757 2.50 -17.35 10.59
CA LEU A 757 2.17 -18.10 11.81
C LEU A 757 1.61 -19.50 11.49
N LEU A 758 0.81 -19.64 10.44
CA LEU A 758 0.34 -20.94 9.95
C LEU A 758 1.54 -21.83 9.52
N ALA A 759 2.57 -21.25 8.91
CA ALA A 759 3.80 -21.95 8.57
C ALA A 759 4.55 -22.43 9.82
N VAL A 760 4.61 -21.60 10.87
CA VAL A 760 5.19 -21.98 12.17
C VAL A 760 4.44 -23.17 12.78
N VAL A 761 3.09 -23.09 12.84
CA VAL A 761 2.24 -24.17 13.35
C VAL A 761 2.46 -25.46 12.54
N SER A 762 2.44 -25.36 11.22
CA SER A 762 2.64 -26.50 10.31
C SER A 762 4.00 -27.17 10.50
N THR A 763 5.06 -26.37 10.59
CA THR A 763 6.44 -26.84 10.77
C THR A 763 6.62 -27.54 12.12
N LEU A 764 6.16 -26.92 13.22
CA LEU A 764 6.25 -27.50 14.57
C LEU A 764 5.39 -28.75 14.71
N THR A 765 4.22 -28.78 14.08
CA THR A 765 3.36 -29.98 14.01
C THR A 765 4.09 -31.13 13.32
N LEU A 766 4.72 -30.89 12.17
CA LEU A 766 5.50 -31.91 11.45
C LEU A 766 6.67 -32.46 12.29
N ILE A 767 7.40 -31.57 12.97
CA ILE A 767 8.53 -31.95 13.84
C ILE A 767 8.03 -32.81 15.02
N THR A 768 6.93 -32.40 15.66
CA THR A 768 6.36 -33.10 16.83
C THR A 768 5.81 -34.48 16.44
N VAL A 769 5.13 -34.60 15.31
CA VAL A 769 4.62 -35.89 14.79
C VAL A 769 5.73 -36.86 14.47
N GLY A 770 6.87 -36.39 13.93
CA GLY A 770 8.04 -37.21 13.61
C GLY A 770 8.74 -37.81 14.84
N ARG A 771 8.51 -37.28 16.05
CA ARG A 771 9.16 -37.66 17.29
C ARG A 771 8.35 -38.65 18.15
N ARG A 772 7.26 -39.21 17.65
CA ARG A 772 6.38 -40.08 18.43
C ARG A 772 7.10 -41.34 18.97
N ARG A 773 8.05 -41.91 18.22
CA ARG A 773 8.85 -43.06 18.69
C ARG A 773 9.75 -42.65 19.85
N GLU A 774 10.37 -41.49 19.82
CA GLU A 774 11.19 -40.97 20.92
C GLU A 774 10.34 -40.81 22.20
N PHE A 775 9.13 -40.27 22.09
CA PHE A 775 8.21 -40.11 23.24
C PHE A 775 7.72 -41.45 23.78
N SER A 776 7.54 -42.45 22.93
CA SER A 776 7.21 -43.82 23.40
C SER A 776 8.36 -44.45 24.14
N LEU A 777 9.60 -44.29 23.68
CA LEU A 777 10.79 -44.79 24.36
C LEU A 777 11.01 -44.11 25.73
N LEU A 778 10.86 -42.77 25.81
CA LEU A 778 10.94 -42.04 27.08
C LEU A 778 9.89 -42.53 28.09
N ARG A 779 8.67 -42.88 27.63
CA ARG A 779 7.65 -43.49 28.51
C ARG A 779 7.99 -44.90 28.96
N LEU A 780 8.59 -45.69 28.09
CA LEU A 780 9.08 -47.03 28.46
C LEU A 780 10.18 -46.97 29.51
N VAL A 781 11.01 -45.94 29.51
CA VAL A 781 12.06 -45.69 30.53
C VAL A 781 11.48 -45.03 31.81
N GLY A 782 10.15 -44.79 31.88
CA GLY A 782 9.50 -44.34 33.12
C GLY A 782 9.15 -42.82 33.11
N ALA A 783 9.32 -42.09 32.04
CA ALA A 783 8.92 -40.70 32.01
C ALA A 783 7.39 -40.52 32.03
N GLY A 784 6.89 -39.79 33.02
CA GLY A 784 5.49 -39.48 33.16
C GLY A 784 4.96 -38.57 32.02
N ARG A 785 3.64 -38.69 31.73
CA ARG A 785 3.01 -37.82 30.70
C ARG A 785 3.22 -36.33 30.95
N ARG A 786 3.09 -35.86 32.19
CA ARG A 786 3.32 -34.47 32.58
C ARG A 786 4.77 -34.03 32.32
N GLN A 787 5.76 -34.91 32.56
CA GLN A 787 7.16 -34.58 32.32
C GLN A 787 7.47 -34.42 30.82
N VAL A 788 6.95 -35.32 29.98
CA VAL A 788 7.10 -35.24 28.50
C VAL A 788 6.41 -34.00 27.97
N THR A 789 5.21 -33.69 28.45
CA THR A 789 4.48 -32.47 28.03
C THR A 789 5.23 -31.20 28.43
N ARG A 790 5.71 -31.13 29.70
CA ARG A 790 6.51 -30.00 30.19
C ARG A 790 7.82 -29.83 29.44
N MET A 791 8.48 -30.93 29.07
CA MET A 791 9.68 -30.93 28.24
C MET A 791 9.38 -30.31 26.87
N LEU A 792 8.27 -30.71 26.22
CA LEU A 792 7.85 -30.17 24.92
C LEU A 792 7.56 -28.69 24.99
N PHE A 793 6.84 -28.23 26.02
CA PHE A 793 6.56 -26.81 26.20
C PHE A 793 7.83 -25.98 26.38
N LEU A 794 8.80 -26.49 27.17
CA LEU A 794 10.06 -25.79 27.38
C LEU A 794 10.92 -25.78 26.11
N GLU A 795 10.95 -26.87 25.36
CA GLU A 795 11.64 -26.92 24.06
C GLU A 795 11.01 -25.96 23.04
N THR A 796 9.68 -25.90 22.98
CA THR A 796 8.96 -24.99 22.08
C THR A 796 9.12 -23.54 22.51
N GLY A 797 9.08 -23.26 23.80
CA GLY A 797 9.36 -21.94 24.36
C GLY A 797 10.77 -21.47 24.00
N LEU A 798 11.78 -22.34 24.10
CA LEU A 798 13.15 -22.05 23.68
C LEU A 798 13.23 -21.68 22.19
N VAL A 799 12.52 -22.44 21.32
CA VAL A 799 12.47 -22.18 19.87
C VAL A 799 11.79 -20.83 19.59
N ALA A 800 10.68 -20.55 20.27
CA ALA A 800 9.93 -19.30 20.07
C ALA A 800 10.72 -18.08 20.56
N VAL A 801 11.33 -18.15 21.74
CA VAL A 801 12.19 -17.07 22.27
C VAL A 801 13.41 -16.86 21.38
N ALA A 802 14.06 -17.94 20.95
CA ALA A 802 15.18 -17.83 20.01
C ALA A 802 14.77 -17.19 18.68
N GLY A 803 13.61 -17.58 18.15
CA GLY A 803 13.07 -17.00 16.92
C GLY A 803 12.73 -15.52 17.09
N LEU A 804 12.10 -15.14 18.20
CA LEU A 804 11.78 -13.74 18.53
C LEU A 804 13.06 -12.89 18.66
N THR A 805 14.01 -13.30 19.48
CA THR A 805 15.24 -12.53 19.71
C THR A 805 16.08 -12.36 18.45
N ILE A 806 16.25 -13.42 17.67
CA ILE A 806 17.02 -13.39 16.43
C ILE A 806 16.27 -12.61 15.36
N GLY A 807 14.96 -12.79 15.24
CA GLY A 807 14.13 -12.07 14.28
C GLY A 807 14.16 -10.56 14.52
N THR A 808 14.05 -10.14 15.77
CA THR A 808 14.17 -8.73 16.16
C THR A 808 15.58 -8.19 15.90
N ALA A 809 16.62 -8.94 16.22
CA ALA A 809 18.00 -8.55 15.96
C ALA A 809 18.30 -8.38 14.45
N VAL A 810 17.75 -9.29 13.64
CA VAL A 810 17.88 -9.23 12.16
C VAL A 810 17.12 -8.03 11.58
N ALA A 811 15.93 -7.73 12.12
CA ALA A 811 15.16 -6.56 11.72
C ALA A 811 15.81 -5.24 12.15
N ALA A 812 16.46 -5.23 13.30
CA ALA A 812 17.10 -4.02 13.84
C ALA A 812 18.16 -3.43 12.90
N VAL A 813 18.90 -4.25 12.16
CA VAL A 813 19.97 -3.79 11.27
C VAL A 813 19.43 -2.91 10.12
N PRO A 814 18.51 -3.38 9.26
CA PRO A 814 17.97 -2.54 8.19
C PRO A 814 17.09 -1.41 8.73
N LEU A 815 16.42 -1.60 9.87
CA LEU A 815 15.60 -0.57 10.50
C LEU A 815 16.42 0.59 11.05
N THR A 816 17.56 0.32 11.69
CA THR A 816 18.46 1.38 12.14
C THR A 816 19.05 2.14 10.96
N ALA A 817 19.44 1.43 9.90
CA ALA A 817 19.94 2.07 8.69
C ALA A 817 18.87 2.98 8.06
N PHE A 818 17.65 2.50 7.94
CA PHE A 818 16.50 3.26 7.41
C PHE A 818 16.17 4.47 8.30
N ALA A 819 16.06 4.28 9.62
CA ALA A 819 15.68 5.32 10.55
C ALA A 819 16.73 6.47 10.61
N VAL A 820 18.01 6.13 10.56
CA VAL A 820 19.10 7.11 10.51
C VAL A 820 19.11 7.85 9.17
N ALA A 821 18.97 7.12 8.06
CA ALA A 821 19.03 7.72 6.72
C ALA A 821 17.78 8.57 6.39
N ALA A 822 16.59 8.10 6.79
CA ALA A 822 15.33 8.75 6.41
C ALA A 822 14.84 9.80 7.42
N ALA A 823 15.23 9.68 8.69
CA ALA A 823 14.67 10.50 9.77
C ALA A 823 15.72 11.02 10.77
N GLY A 824 17.01 10.68 10.62
CA GLY A 824 18.06 11.05 11.57
C GLY A 824 17.83 10.55 13.00
N THR A 825 17.00 9.49 13.18
CA THR A 825 16.57 9.00 14.50
C THR A 825 16.84 7.50 14.66
N VAL A 826 16.60 7.00 15.88
CA VAL A 826 16.59 5.55 16.13
C VAL A 826 15.23 4.95 15.82
N PRO A 827 15.18 3.66 15.41
CA PRO A 827 13.90 2.98 15.13
C PRO A 827 12.97 3.00 16.35
N TYR A 828 11.70 3.30 16.11
CA TYR A 828 10.67 3.25 17.14
C TYR A 828 9.82 1.99 17.00
N LEU A 829 9.99 1.08 17.96
CA LEU A 829 9.18 -0.13 18.06
C LEU A 829 8.10 0.08 19.12
N GLU A 830 6.84 0.10 18.68
CA GLU A 830 5.70 0.27 19.59
C GLU A 830 5.54 -0.96 20.49
N PRO A 831 5.63 -0.79 21.83
CA PRO A 831 5.64 -1.94 22.75
C PRO A 831 4.39 -2.81 22.70
N VAL A 832 3.21 -2.21 22.48
CA VAL A 832 1.93 -2.92 22.41
C VAL A 832 1.88 -3.80 21.16
N ARG A 833 2.19 -3.25 19.98
CA ARG A 833 2.21 -4.00 18.72
C ARG A 833 3.24 -5.11 18.74
N TYR A 834 4.43 -4.88 19.31
CA TYR A 834 5.43 -5.93 19.49
C TYR A 834 4.98 -7.01 20.48
N GLY A 835 4.31 -6.64 21.57
CA GLY A 835 3.73 -7.57 22.54
C GLY A 835 2.70 -8.51 21.91
N VAL A 836 1.82 -7.96 21.05
CA VAL A 836 0.85 -8.74 20.26
C VAL A 836 1.55 -9.73 19.33
N LEU A 837 2.58 -9.29 18.60
CA LEU A 837 3.39 -10.16 17.73
C LEU A 837 4.03 -11.29 18.53
N ALA A 838 4.69 -10.97 19.65
CA ALA A 838 5.36 -11.94 20.50
C ALA A 838 4.35 -12.96 21.07
N GLY A 839 3.19 -12.50 21.53
CA GLY A 839 2.09 -13.35 22.00
C GLY A 839 1.56 -14.27 20.89
N ALA A 840 1.35 -13.76 19.69
CA ALA A 840 0.87 -14.52 18.53
C ALA A 840 1.89 -15.61 18.13
N VAL A 841 3.18 -15.30 18.10
CA VAL A 841 4.26 -16.26 17.82
C VAL A 841 4.30 -17.34 18.87
N LEU A 842 4.23 -16.99 20.16
CA LEU A 842 4.20 -17.97 21.27
C LEU A 842 2.97 -18.86 21.19
N MET A 843 1.78 -18.30 20.95
CA MET A 843 0.54 -19.08 20.80
C MET A 843 0.61 -20.04 19.60
N ALA A 844 1.09 -19.56 18.45
CA ALA A 844 1.26 -20.39 17.25
C ALA A 844 2.26 -21.54 17.50
N ALA A 845 3.38 -21.25 18.15
CA ALA A 845 4.37 -22.25 18.51
C ALA A 845 3.77 -23.32 19.45
N MET A 846 3.02 -22.90 20.48
CA MET A 846 2.35 -23.81 21.41
C MET A 846 1.25 -24.63 20.72
N ALA A 847 0.45 -24.03 19.86
CA ALA A 847 -0.57 -24.71 19.07
C ALA A 847 0.03 -25.84 18.20
N GLY A 848 1.17 -25.59 17.56
CA GLY A 848 1.87 -26.58 16.73
C GLY A 848 2.31 -27.84 17.51
N VAL A 849 2.44 -27.76 18.84
CA VAL A 849 2.81 -28.89 19.71
C VAL A 849 1.59 -29.52 20.38
N VAL A 850 0.62 -28.73 20.83
CA VAL A 850 -0.56 -29.22 21.54
C VAL A 850 -1.51 -30.01 20.61
N ILE A 851 -1.74 -29.53 19.38
CA ILE A 851 -2.64 -30.19 18.41
C ILE A 851 -2.24 -31.64 18.13
N PRO A 852 -0.95 -31.99 17.85
CA PRO A 852 -0.55 -33.37 17.69
C PRO A 852 -0.55 -34.19 18.99
N GLY A 853 -0.32 -33.53 20.15
CA GLY A 853 -0.30 -34.17 21.47
C GLY A 853 -1.68 -34.65 21.93
N ALA A 854 -2.70 -33.82 21.74
CA ALA A 854 -4.08 -34.12 22.10
C ALA A 854 -4.68 -35.26 21.25
N SER A 855 -4.29 -35.36 19.97
CA SER A 855 -4.73 -36.44 19.08
C SER A 855 -4.06 -37.79 19.33
N GLY A 856 -2.97 -37.86 20.17
CA GLY A 856 -2.27 -39.08 20.52
C GLY A 856 -2.85 -39.85 21.70
N GLY A 857 -3.80 -39.27 22.45
CA GLY A 857 -4.41 -39.86 23.64
C GLY A 857 -5.49 -40.91 23.39
N ARG A 858 -6.01 -40.99 22.17
CA ARG A 858 -7.01 -42.00 21.76
C ARG A 858 -6.35 -43.13 20.94
N VAL A 859 -5.37 -43.83 21.53
CA VAL A 859 -5.06 -45.18 21.05
C VAL A 859 -6.24 -46.05 21.47
N ARG A 860 -7.12 -46.36 20.53
CA ARG A 860 -8.11 -47.44 20.68
C ARG A 860 -7.41 -48.69 21.19
N ARG A 861 -7.79 -49.16 22.36
CA ARG A 861 -7.64 -50.56 22.74
C ARG A 861 -8.35 -51.37 21.64
N ARG A 862 -7.61 -52.00 20.78
CA ARG A 862 -8.01 -53.21 20.05
C ARG A 862 -6.88 -54.22 20.19
#